data_27645b7d2195d918f0ca008ebb035007
#
_entry.id   27645b7d2195d918f0ca008ebb035007
#
_cell.length_a   1.000
_cell.length_b   1.000
_cell.length_c   1.000
_cell.angle_alpha   90.00
_cell.angle_beta   90.00
_cell.angle_gamma   90.00
#
_symmetry.space_group_name_H-M   'P 1'
#
loop_
_entity.id
_entity.type
_entity.pdbx_description
1 polymer ?
#
loop_
_entity_poly.entity_id
_entity_poly.type
_entity_poly.pdbx_seq_one_letter_code
_entity_poly.pdbx_strand_id
1 'polypeptide(L)'
;MKVFWFLLLLCLAQRNSGSIEEDLKKVLDLSDDPKCIFNYTEVTSQTIQFFPKCSKVYGILVINSNSDLNLTQLKNAVKNMSSLVGGIRIENSSLTSLSFLTPGAKSKAFSLSYGVYINNNQNLNNATMLEKIGPIEDEDFNDCNVEITQNPMLSMTDPDLCYSYFLGNMVNLRTEGNMENCGCQGSPITSSSLSRMQNCLELYNGLVLYNFTESQNLSALSNVTFIKGNIDIQNSNLQNLSFLANVKYSTVYAREGEVNFNLQNNSQMTRFGLSMLERMDNAKYNTPKIGNIENLHPDFCLSLSDFYLFHLIELTFKNLHAKLCDEFDEDIDQMCKFVSMEELEIGCKTILGNIVIDSGDEEHTGKLNGTICLFGTLTIKNTNLEDLKFLSRMLFIAVLEDTTQPVIQINLFTRKFENRYALIQDNSPDIWNSTEGDCNVFGTSTDEMQKYRRGLNYTGGDCDGVYIQNNKNLNDTNILGNLSPLWLEDLNYCVFEISNNPKLDLSNLCWSNSLKTIVNLKTSGNLVNCGCQGDQIYTISLEEIERCSDFYNGVSFHNFSESTKLETFSKIETIRGFMDVQNTNIQNLSFLSSLKYLKVYTKREEVILNLKNIPNMTRLEFPIMKYNGDNFENFNLYGLQAANFENLHPDFCLTPDEFYWFYNHDFHFSNLHANLCQIFDSDDVVCYFVSMSELVANCRYIIGDIIINSGDEDDVTKLSRLWYLYGTLTIQNTKLEDLSFFPYLMFIADLNSTRPVVQILNNRNLTTVKISSVKTIFTREFDNRVAIIQDNHPDMWNATNGTCNLFGIIPNENMMYRRSLNYTGGDCGERVEIKFGQRGGFSLFVLMVLMII
;
A
#
# COMPACT_ATOMS: atom_id res chain seq x y z
N MET A 1 -32.59 -11.87 -9.28
CA MET A 1 -31.89 -11.78 -10.57
C MET A 1 -32.21 -10.54 -11.39
N LYS A 2 -33.47 -10.09 -11.57
CA LYS A 2 -33.79 -8.84 -12.32
C LYS A 2 -33.34 -7.55 -11.61
N VAL A 3 -33.29 -7.50 -10.28
CA VAL A 3 -32.83 -6.35 -9.49
C VAL A 3 -31.30 -6.18 -9.53
N PHE A 4 -30.57 -7.30 -9.64
CA PHE A 4 -29.10 -7.31 -9.74
C PHE A 4 -28.61 -6.69 -11.07
N TRP A 5 -29.34 -6.91 -12.16
CA TRP A 5 -29.04 -6.33 -13.47
C TRP A 5 -29.28 -4.82 -13.51
N PHE A 6 -30.27 -4.33 -12.79
CA PHE A 6 -30.57 -2.89 -12.71
C PHE A 6 -29.52 -2.12 -11.89
N LEU A 7 -28.97 -2.76 -10.85
CA LEU A 7 -27.89 -2.19 -10.03
C LEU A 7 -26.52 -2.21 -10.76
N LEU A 8 -26.23 -3.26 -11.55
CA LEU A 8 -25.02 -3.31 -12.36
C LEU A 8 -25.01 -2.26 -13.49
N LEU A 9 -26.16 -2.04 -14.12
CA LEU A 9 -26.35 -0.95 -15.09
C LEU A 9 -26.26 0.43 -14.46
N LEU A 10 -26.69 0.59 -13.20
CA LEU A 10 -26.55 1.83 -12.44
C LEU A 10 -25.07 2.07 -12.02
N CYS A 11 -24.31 1.05 -11.65
CA CYS A 11 -22.88 1.19 -11.36
C CYS A 11 -22.04 1.54 -12.59
N LEU A 12 -22.41 1.05 -13.78
CA LEU A 12 -21.75 1.44 -15.04
C LEU A 12 -22.18 2.82 -15.54
N ALA A 13 -23.38 3.30 -15.14
CA ALA A 13 -23.89 4.63 -15.48
C ALA A 13 -23.49 5.73 -14.48
N GLN A 14 -23.04 5.39 -13.27
CA GLN A 14 -22.71 6.36 -12.21
C GLN A 14 -21.26 6.85 -12.22
N ARG A 15 -20.41 6.44 -13.19
CA ARG A 15 -19.06 7.01 -13.32
C ARG A 15 -19.00 8.38 -14.02
N ASN A 16 -20.13 8.99 -14.38
CA ASN A 16 -20.16 10.23 -15.16
C ASN A 16 -21.13 11.28 -14.64
N SER A 17 -21.12 11.65 -13.36
CA SER A 17 -21.80 12.87 -12.95
C SER A 17 -21.29 13.47 -11.62
N GLY A 18 -19.97 13.60 -11.48
CA GLY A 18 -19.47 14.67 -10.62
C GLY A 18 -19.77 16.00 -11.33
N SER A 19 -20.30 17.00 -10.65
CA SER A 19 -20.39 18.32 -11.27
C SER A 19 -18.96 18.84 -11.54
N ILE A 20 -18.75 19.60 -12.60
CA ILE A 20 -17.45 20.24 -12.89
C ILE A 20 -16.94 20.99 -11.65
N GLU A 21 -17.84 21.53 -10.85
CA GLU A 21 -17.54 22.24 -9.62
C GLU A 21 -16.91 21.33 -8.56
N GLU A 22 -17.40 20.08 -8.41
CA GLU A 22 -16.82 19.11 -7.47
C GLU A 22 -15.43 18.66 -7.89
N ASP A 23 -15.23 18.41 -9.19
CA ASP A 23 -13.94 18.00 -9.72
C ASP A 23 -12.94 19.16 -9.71
N LEU A 24 -13.39 20.38 -10.03
CA LEU A 24 -12.58 21.58 -9.90
C LEU A 24 -12.11 21.76 -8.45
N LYS A 25 -13.00 21.59 -7.47
CA LYS A 25 -12.65 21.68 -6.06
C LYS A 25 -11.53 20.70 -5.68
N LYS A 26 -11.62 19.43 -6.12
CA LYS A 26 -10.56 18.44 -5.87
C LYS A 26 -9.20 18.88 -6.44
N VAL A 27 -9.21 19.46 -7.65
CA VAL A 27 -8.01 19.99 -8.29
C VAL A 27 -7.43 21.19 -7.52
N LEU A 28 -8.29 22.08 -7.02
CA LEU A 28 -7.88 23.27 -6.27
C LEU A 28 -7.30 22.91 -4.90
N ASP A 29 -7.79 21.85 -4.28
CA ASP A 29 -7.28 21.33 -3.00
C ASP A 29 -5.82 20.80 -3.12
N LEU A 30 -5.33 20.54 -4.35
CA LEU A 30 -3.93 20.16 -4.62
C LEU A 30 -2.99 21.37 -4.71
N SER A 31 -3.50 22.60 -4.65
CA SER A 31 -2.70 23.79 -4.90
C SER A 31 -1.85 24.20 -3.72
N ASP A 32 -0.55 24.33 -3.96
CA ASP A 32 0.42 24.88 -3.00
C ASP A 32 0.43 26.41 -2.96
N ASP A 33 -0.09 27.09 -4.02
CA ASP A 33 -0.13 28.55 -4.15
C ASP A 33 -1.50 29.05 -4.59
N PRO A 34 -2.30 29.68 -3.69
CA PRO A 34 -3.63 30.21 -4.02
C PRO A 34 -3.66 31.25 -5.14
N LYS A 35 -2.52 31.87 -5.46
CA LYS A 35 -2.41 32.86 -6.56
C LYS A 35 -2.33 32.18 -7.93
N CYS A 36 -2.03 30.88 -7.97
CA CYS A 36 -1.87 30.10 -9.19
C CYS A 36 -3.09 29.23 -9.51
N ILE A 37 -4.21 29.52 -8.88
CA ILE A 37 -5.49 28.83 -9.04
C ILE A 37 -6.34 29.52 -10.09
N PHE A 38 -6.91 28.72 -11.01
CA PHE A 38 -7.98 29.14 -11.89
C PHE A 38 -9.30 28.50 -11.44
N ASN A 39 -10.05 29.22 -10.59
CA ASN A 39 -11.28 28.74 -9.95
C ASN A 39 -12.53 29.21 -10.74
N TYR A 40 -12.64 28.77 -11.99
CA TYR A 40 -13.81 29.04 -12.83
C TYR A 40 -14.19 27.79 -13.62
N THR A 41 -15.48 27.52 -13.68
CA THR A 41 -16.04 26.35 -14.37
C THR A 41 -16.11 26.51 -15.89
N GLU A 42 -15.81 27.71 -16.42
CA GLU A 42 -15.79 27.99 -17.86
C GLU A 42 -14.74 29.04 -18.21
N VAL A 43 -14.15 28.91 -19.40
CA VAL A 43 -13.20 29.88 -19.97
C VAL A 43 -13.95 30.79 -20.94
N THR A 44 -14.26 32.02 -20.52
CA THR A 44 -14.96 33.07 -21.29
C THR A 44 -14.16 34.37 -21.27
N SER A 45 -14.59 35.40 -22.07
CA SER A 45 -13.98 36.73 -22.02
C SER A 45 -14.08 37.39 -20.65
N GLN A 46 -15.04 37.00 -19.82
CA GLN A 46 -15.21 37.49 -18.46
C GLN A 46 -14.28 36.76 -17.45
N THR A 47 -14.08 35.44 -17.58
CA THR A 47 -13.31 34.65 -16.62
C THR A 47 -11.84 34.62 -16.95
N ILE A 48 -11.46 34.70 -18.23
CA ILE A 48 -10.07 34.57 -18.69
C ILE A 48 -9.16 35.71 -18.16
N GLN A 49 -9.71 36.87 -17.81
CA GLN A 49 -8.94 37.96 -17.20
C GLN A 49 -8.36 37.59 -15.83
N PHE A 50 -8.95 36.61 -15.15
CA PHE A 50 -8.49 36.08 -13.86
C PHE A 50 -7.55 34.88 -14.02
N PHE A 51 -7.20 34.49 -15.27
CA PHE A 51 -6.25 33.39 -15.46
C PHE A 51 -4.88 33.71 -14.85
N PRO A 52 -4.33 32.81 -14.00
CA PRO A 52 -3.09 33.06 -13.29
C PRO A 52 -1.92 33.30 -14.24
N LYS A 53 -1.00 34.19 -13.87
CA LYS A 53 0.26 34.45 -14.62
C LYS A 53 1.39 33.51 -14.19
N CYS A 54 1.08 32.42 -13.54
CA CYS A 54 2.01 31.41 -13.02
C CYS A 54 2.52 30.48 -14.14
N SER A 55 3.65 29.87 -13.90
CA SER A 55 4.15 28.78 -14.76
C SER A 55 3.44 27.46 -14.47
N LYS A 56 3.15 27.16 -13.20
CA LYS A 56 2.30 26.01 -12.78
C LYS A 56 0.93 26.55 -12.39
N VAL A 57 -0.12 26.08 -13.04
CA VAL A 57 -1.51 26.52 -12.84
C VAL A 57 -2.34 25.33 -12.37
N TYR A 58 -3.19 25.56 -11.40
CA TYR A 58 -4.15 24.59 -10.87
C TYR A 58 -5.55 24.92 -11.34
N GLY A 59 -6.23 23.98 -12.00
CA GLY A 59 -7.58 24.18 -12.47
C GLY A 59 -7.97 23.27 -13.63
N ILE A 60 -9.23 23.33 -14.02
CA ILE A 60 -9.75 22.63 -15.20
C ILE A 60 -10.03 23.67 -16.29
N LEU A 61 -9.43 23.52 -17.45
CA LEU A 61 -9.66 24.38 -18.61
C LEU A 61 -10.93 23.92 -19.34
N VAL A 62 -12.07 24.50 -19.00
CA VAL A 62 -13.36 24.19 -19.63
C VAL A 62 -13.65 25.19 -20.73
N ILE A 63 -13.67 24.74 -21.98
CA ILE A 63 -14.01 25.52 -23.19
C ILE A 63 -15.22 24.86 -23.83
N ASN A 64 -16.30 25.61 -23.95
CA ASN A 64 -17.58 25.09 -24.46
C ASN A 64 -18.26 26.10 -25.40
N SER A 65 -19.54 25.90 -25.68
CA SER A 65 -20.33 26.79 -26.54
C SER A 65 -20.49 28.23 -25.99
N ASN A 66 -20.27 28.44 -24.68
CA ASN A 66 -20.30 29.75 -24.06
C ASN A 66 -18.97 30.52 -24.17
N SER A 67 -17.92 29.81 -24.62
CA SER A 67 -16.60 30.43 -24.75
C SER A 67 -16.52 31.29 -26.00
N ASP A 68 -16.45 32.59 -25.78
CA ASP A 68 -16.49 33.65 -26.80
C ASP A 68 -15.06 34.12 -27.23
N LEU A 69 -14.03 33.36 -26.89
CA LEU A 69 -12.63 33.70 -27.15
C LEU A 69 -12.11 33.06 -28.43
N ASN A 70 -11.32 33.84 -29.17
CA ASN A 70 -10.55 33.29 -30.30
C ASN A 70 -9.21 32.67 -29.86
N LEU A 71 -8.55 31.91 -30.75
CA LEU A 71 -7.28 31.22 -30.48
C LEU A 71 -6.18 32.18 -30.02
N THR A 72 -6.14 33.42 -30.52
CA THR A 72 -5.09 34.40 -30.14
C THR A 72 -5.28 34.87 -28.69
N GLN A 73 -6.52 35.11 -28.30
CA GLN A 73 -6.87 35.51 -26.94
C GLN A 73 -6.54 34.38 -25.93
N LEU A 74 -6.95 33.15 -26.24
CA LEU A 74 -6.60 31.96 -25.45
C LEU A 74 -5.10 31.79 -25.32
N LYS A 75 -4.35 31.87 -26.42
CA LYS A 75 -2.89 31.76 -26.44
C LYS A 75 -2.20 32.82 -25.57
N ASN A 76 -2.69 34.07 -25.63
CA ASN A 76 -2.14 35.15 -24.80
C ASN A 76 -2.41 34.93 -23.31
N ALA A 77 -3.57 34.39 -22.94
CA ALA A 77 -3.91 34.11 -21.55
C ALA A 77 -3.02 33.02 -20.93
N VAL A 78 -2.84 31.89 -21.64
CA VAL A 78 -2.08 30.73 -21.14
C VAL A 78 -0.58 30.77 -21.46
N LYS A 79 -0.08 31.86 -22.03
CA LYS A 79 1.33 31.95 -22.52
C LYS A 79 2.40 31.70 -21.48
N ASN A 80 2.13 32.02 -20.20
CA ASN A 80 3.08 31.85 -19.10
C ASN A 80 3.00 30.44 -18.50
N MET A 81 1.90 29.72 -18.72
CA MET A 81 1.68 28.40 -18.17
C MET A 81 2.59 27.36 -18.87
N SER A 82 3.48 26.76 -18.15
CA SER A 82 4.30 25.60 -18.57
C SER A 82 3.79 24.29 -17.98
N SER A 83 2.96 24.36 -16.94
CA SER A 83 2.43 23.19 -16.24
C SER A 83 0.98 23.44 -15.84
N LEU A 84 0.13 22.42 -16.01
CA LEU A 84 -1.26 22.39 -15.59
C LEU A 84 -1.51 21.20 -14.68
N VAL A 85 -1.99 21.46 -13.46
CA VAL A 85 -2.50 20.45 -12.54
C VAL A 85 -4.02 20.50 -12.59
N GLY A 86 -4.65 19.37 -12.97
CA GLY A 86 -6.09 19.27 -13.17
C GLY A 86 -6.44 18.63 -14.50
N GLY A 87 -6.92 19.40 -15.47
CA GLY A 87 -7.27 18.80 -16.76
C GLY A 87 -7.85 19.76 -17.79
N ILE A 88 -8.30 19.18 -18.89
CA ILE A 88 -8.82 19.91 -20.03
C ILE A 88 -10.18 19.32 -20.40
N ARG A 89 -11.19 20.19 -20.59
CA ARG A 89 -12.49 19.83 -21.08
C ARG A 89 -12.91 20.78 -22.17
N ILE A 90 -12.94 20.30 -23.43
CA ILE A 90 -13.30 21.10 -24.62
C ILE A 90 -14.48 20.41 -25.28
N GLU A 91 -15.68 20.98 -25.12
CA GLU A 91 -16.92 20.34 -25.55
C GLU A 91 -17.82 21.32 -26.29
N ASN A 92 -18.40 20.91 -27.42
CA ASN A 92 -19.31 21.72 -28.19
C ASN A 92 -18.72 23.11 -28.51
N SER A 93 -17.41 23.23 -28.66
CA SER A 93 -16.75 24.51 -28.91
C SER A 93 -16.65 24.85 -30.40
N SER A 94 -16.42 26.13 -30.72
CA SER A 94 -16.14 26.61 -32.06
C SER A 94 -14.65 26.51 -32.44
N LEU A 95 -13.80 25.96 -31.61
CA LEU A 95 -12.35 25.86 -31.84
C LEU A 95 -12.04 25.00 -33.05
N THR A 96 -11.10 25.48 -33.86
CA THR A 96 -10.53 24.73 -34.98
C THR A 96 -9.23 24.03 -34.62
N SER A 97 -8.53 24.48 -33.56
CA SER A 97 -7.21 23.96 -33.17
C SER A 97 -6.97 24.09 -31.68
N LEU A 98 -6.20 23.17 -31.12
CA LEU A 98 -5.69 23.21 -29.73
C LEU A 98 -4.33 23.93 -29.61
N SER A 99 -3.87 24.60 -30.67
CA SER A 99 -2.55 25.25 -30.70
C SER A 99 -2.34 26.36 -29.67
N PHE A 100 -3.42 26.87 -29.03
CA PHE A 100 -3.32 27.83 -27.94
C PHE A 100 -2.64 27.25 -26.69
N LEU A 101 -2.69 25.93 -26.49
CA LEU A 101 -2.00 25.26 -25.40
C LEU A 101 -0.47 25.15 -25.59
N THR A 102 0.05 25.56 -26.74
CA THR A 102 1.48 25.57 -27.06
C THR A 102 2.09 26.99 -26.99
N PRO A 103 2.68 27.43 -25.90
CA PRO A 103 3.55 28.58 -25.94
C PRO A 103 5.01 28.17 -26.04
N GLY A 104 5.68 28.53 -27.13
CA GLY A 104 7.13 28.36 -27.29
C GLY A 104 7.60 26.92 -27.48
N ALA A 105 8.90 26.73 -27.65
CA ALA A 105 9.55 25.48 -28.07
C ALA A 105 9.72 24.40 -26.97
N LYS A 106 9.00 24.49 -25.85
CA LYS A 106 9.12 23.52 -24.74
C LYS A 106 7.86 22.67 -24.62
N SER A 107 8.04 21.39 -24.29
CA SER A 107 6.94 20.48 -23.91
C SER A 107 6.21 21.04 -22.68
N LYS A 108 4.90 20.81 -22.62
CA LYS A 108 4.06 21.12 -21.45
C LYS A 108 4.03 19.93 -20.51
N ALA A 109 4.09 20.19 -19.22
CA ALA A 109 3.86 19.18 -18.22
C ALA A 109 2.40 19.27 -17.72
N PHE A 110 1.76 18.12 -17.61
CA PHE A 110 0.39 18.01 -17.11
C PHE A 110 0.30 16.97 -16.01
N SER A 111 -0.30 17.35 -14.88
CA SER A 111 -0.85 16.44 -13.90
C SER A 111 -2.35 16.35 -14.16
N LEU A 112 -2.78 15.24 -14.75
CA LEU A 112 -4.14 15.07 -15.25
C LEU A 112 -5.09 14.47 -14.19
N SER A 113 -5.11 15.00 -12.99
CA SER A 113 -5.97 14.51 -11.91
C SER A 113 -7.48 14.49 -12.26
N TYR A 114 -7.89 15.33 -13.22
CA TYR A 114 -9.24 15.35 -13.78
C TYR A 114 -9.33 14.56 -15.10
N GLY A 115 -8.34 14.66 -15.97
CA GLY A 115 -8.33 14.02 -17.29
C GLY A 115 -8.38 14.98 -18.48
N VAL A 116 -8.54 14.41 -19.68
CA VAL A 116 -8.67 15.14 -20.95
C VAL A 116 -9.96 14.73 -21.65
N TYR A 117 -10.86 15.67 -21.86
CA TYR A 117 -12.13 15.48 -22.54
C TYR A 117 -12.24 16.45 -23.72
N ILE A 118 -12.18 15.96 -24.95
CA ILE A 118 -12.29 16.74 -26.19
C ILE A 118 -13.45 16.18 -27.01
N ASN A 119 -14.65 16.68 -26.77
CA ASN A 119 -15.85 16.02 -27.23
C ASN A 119 -16.74 16.93 -28.04
N ASN A 120 -17.30 16.40 -29.14
CA ASN A 120 -18.35 17.05 -29.92
C ASN A 120 -17.97 18.43 -30.50
N ASN A 121 -16.68 18.61 -30.93
CA ASN A 121 -16.23 19.86 -31.54
C ASN A 121 -16.27 19.77 -33.07
N GLN A 122 -17.32 20.34 -33.69
CA GLN A 122 -17.62 20.18 -35.12
C GLN A 122 -16.57 20.76 -36.05
N ASN A 123 -15.77 21.73 -35.60
CA ASN A 123 -14.79 22.43 -36.42
C ASN A 123 -13.33 22.08 -36.06
N LEU A 124 -13.11 21.27 -35.01
CA LEU A 124 -11.79 20.93 -34.56
C LEU A 124 -11.08 19.99 -35.54
N ASN A 125 -10.01 20.47 -36.18
CA ASN A 125 -9.23 19.71 -37.16
C ASN A 125 -7.75 19.59 -36.81
N ASN A 126 -7.29 20.22 -35.73
CA ASN A 126 -5.90 20.14 -35.33
C ASN A 126 -5.74 19.97 -33.79
N ALA A 127 -5.21 18.84 -33.37
CA ALA A 127 -4.89 18.51 -31.98
C ALA A 127 -3.40 18.12 -31.80
N THR A 128 -2.50 18.47 -32.73
CA THR A 128 -1.05 18.12 -32.69
C THR A 128 -0.33 18.56 -31.43
N MET A 129 -0.93 19.50 -30.69
CA MET A 129 -0.41 19.90 -29.39
C MET A 129 -0.39 18.75 -28.38
N LEU A 130 -1.26 17.76 -28.51
CA LEU A 130 -1.31 16.58 -27.63
C LEU A 130 -0.01 15.77 -27.68
N GLU A 131 0.74 15.80 -28.79
CA GLU A 131 2.07 15.17 -28.90
C GLU A 131 3.10 15.73 -27.93
N LYS A 132 2.89 16.98 -27.48
CA LYS A 132 3.82 17.72 -26.63
C LYS A 132 3.45 17.68 -25.15
N ILE A 133 2.42 16.93 -24.78
CA ILE A 133 2.06 16.69 -23.39
C ILE A 133 3.03 15.67 -22.80
N GLY A 134 3.59 15.99 -21.65
CA GLY A 134 4.38 15.10 -20.80
C GLY A 134 3.86 15.10 -19.36
N PRO A 135 4.15 14.07 -18.55
CA PRO A 135 3.78 14.05 -17.15
C PRO A 135 4.54 15.10 -16.34
N ILE A 136 3.97 15.51 -15.21
CA ILE A 136 4.70 16.24 -14.17
C ILE A 136 5.35 15.18 -13.27
N GLU A 137 6.69 15.15 -13.26
CA GLU A 137 7.45 14.19 -12.44
C GLU A 137 6.94 12.75 -12.63
N ASP A 138 7.07 11.85 -11.74
CA ASP A 138 6.76 10.41 -11.89
C ASP A 138 5.25 10.05 -11.98
N GLU A 139 4.37 10.98 -12.38
CA GLU A 139 2.94 10.71 -12.54
C GLU A 139 2.64 9.86 -13.78
N ASP A 140 1.73 8.89 -13.62
CA ASP A 140 1.27 8.02 -14.70
C ASP A 140 -0.03 8.54 -15.34
N PHE A 141 0.00 8.76 -16.64
CA PHE A 141 -1.19 9.19 -17.38
C PHE A 141 -2.36 8.19 -17.36
N ASN A 142 -2.07 6.92 -17.11
CA ASN A 142 -3.09 5.87 -17.10
C ASN A 142 -4.00 5.89 -15.85
N ASP A 143 -3.67 6.71 -14.85
CA ASP A 143 -4.58 6.97 -13.72
C ASP A 143 -5.71 7.95 -14.09
N CYS A 144 -5.65 8.58 -15.28
CA CYS A 144 -6.62 9.55 -15.76
C CYS A 144 -7.41 9.03 -16.96
N ASN A 145 -8.59 9.61 -17.19
CA ASN A 145 -9.40 9.34 -18.39
C ASN A 145 -9.00 10.28 -19.53
N VAL A 146 -8.85 9.72 -20.73
CA VAL A 146 -8.64 10.50 -21.96
C VAL A 146 -9.71 10.13 -22.98
N GLU A 147 -10.61 11.08 -23.25
CA GLU A 147 -11.70 10.93 -24.21
C GLU A 147 -11.60 11.99 -25.29
N ILE A 148 -11.44 11.58 -26.53
CA ILE A 148 -11.40 12.45 -27.72
C ILE A 148 -12.43 11.90 -28.70
N THR A 149 -13.67 12.40 -28.61
CA THR A 149 -14.79 11.75 -29.29
C THR A 149 -15.69 12.76 -30.05
N GLN A 150 -16.36 12.28 -31.11
CA GLN A 150 -17.35 13.08 -31.85
C GLN A 150 -16.79 14.40 -32.40
N ASN A 151 -15.54 14.41 -32.87
CA ASN A 151 -14.92 15.56 -33.57
C ASN A 151 -14.77 15.23 -35.08
N PRO A 152 -15.80 15.44 -35.89
CA PRO A 152 -15.88 14.86 -37.23
C PRO A 152 -14.84 15.38 -38.25
N MET A 153 -14.12 16.46 -37.95
CA MET A 153 -13.05 17.00 -38.77
C MET A 153 -11.64 16.66 -38.23
N LEU A 154 -11.55 15.96 -37.07
CA LEU A 154 -10.28 15.63 -36.44
C LEU A 154 -9.79 14.25 -36.92
N SER A 155 -8.64 14.20 -37.59
CA SER A 155 -7.89 12.96 -37.81
C SER A 155 -6.94 12.74 -36.63
N MET A 156 -7.00 11.56 -36.01
CA MET A 156 -6.11 11.15 -34.93
C MET A 156 -4.87 10.40 -35.50
N THR A 157 -4.94 9.96 -36.75
CA THR A 157 -3.88 9.20 -37.42
C THR A 157 -2.94 10.09 -38.25
N ASP A 158 -3.30 11.35 -38.50
CA ASP A 158 -2.45 12.32 -39.21
C ASP A 158 -2.21 13.56 -38.30
N PRO A 159 -1.01 13.86 -37.86
CA PRO A 159 0.29 13.19 -38.08
C PRO A 159 0.64 12.21 -36.94
N ASP A 160 0.09 11.02 -36.93
CA ASP A 160 0.42 9.94 -35.98
C ASP A 160 0.17 10.26 -34.49
N LEU A 161 -0.84 11.05 -34.19
CA LEU A 161 -1.20 11.42 -32.81
C LEU A 161 -1.38 10.22 -31.89
N CYS A 162 -1.93 9.12 -32.43
CA CYS A 162 -2.16 7.87 -31.68
C CYS A 162 -0.87 7.23 -31.15
N TYR A 163 0.27 7.50 -31.80
CA TYR A 163 1.58 6.96 -31.44
C TYR A 163 2.47 8.02 -30.74
N SER A 164 1.93 9.18 -30.42
CA SER A 164 2.64 10.19 -29.64
C SER A 164 3.01 9.66 -28.26
N TYR A 165 4.01 10.27 -27.61
CA TYR A 165 4.41 9.88 -26.26
C TYR A 165 3.24 9.86 -25.26
N PHE A 166 2.32 10.81 -25.34
CA PHE A 166 1.15 10.87 -24.48
C PHE A 166 0.10 9.79 -24.83
N LEU A 167 -0.47 9.82 -26.05
CA LEU A 167 -1.57 8.93 -26.39
C LEU A 167 -1.12 7.49 -26.67
N GLY A 168 0.11 7.31 -27.16
CA GLY A 168 0.66 5.99 -27.46
C GLY A 168 0.85 5.10 -26.21
N ASN A 169 1.11 5.70 -25.05
CA ASN A 169 1.25 5.00 -23.77
C ASN A 169 -0.07 4.82 -23.01
N MET A 170 -1.18 5.37 -23.50
CA MET A 170 -2.48 5.23 -22.86
C MET A 170 -3.10 3.86 -23.16
N VAL A 171 -3.56 3.17 -22.14
CA VAL A 171 -4.39 1.96 -22.27
C VAL A 171 -5.89 2.29 -22.23
N ASN A 172 -6.27 3.34 -21.49
CA ASN A 172 -7.65 3.78 -21.26
C ASN A 172 -8.06 4.92 -22.22
N LEU A 173 -7.48 4.97 -23.43
CA LEU A 173 -7.81 5.98 -24.43
C LEU A 173 -9.14 5.68 -25.09
N ARG A 174 -10.04 6.64 -25.11
CA ARG A 174 -11.32 6.56 -25.82
C ARG A 174 -11.36 7.51 -27.01
N THR A 175 -11.43 6.96 -28.22
CA THR A 175 -11.58 7.73 -29.44
C THR A 175 -12.65 7.10 -30.32
N GLU A 176 -13.72 7.83 -30.58
CA GLU A 176 -14.81 7.39 -31.46
C GLU A 176 -15.53 8.60 -32.09
N GLY A 177 -16.05 8.44 -33.31
CA GLY A 177 -16.77 9.51 -33.98
C GLY A 177 -15.93 10.69 -34.42
N ASN A 178 -14.62 10.59 -34.44
CA ASN A 178 -13.71 11.51 -35.14
C ASN A 178 -13.62 11.16 -36.64
N MET A 179 -12.98 11.99 -37.42
CA MET A 179 -12.75 11.68 -38.85
C MET A 179 -11.95 10.38 -38.99
N GLU A 180 -10.89 10.25 -38.15
CA GLU A 180 -10.13 9.01 -37.95
C GLU A 180 -9.84 8.84 -36.49
N ASN A 181 -9.95 7.62 -35.94
CA ASN A 181 -9.77 7.30 -34.52
C ASN A 181 -8.47 6.51 -34.29
N CYS A 182 -8.01 6.48 -33.05
CA CYS A 182 -6.96 5.58 -32.60
C CYS A 182 -7.56 4.18 -32.36
N GLY A 183 -7.50 3.29 -33.34
CA GLY A 183 -8.01 1.94 -33.23
C GLY A 183 -9.53 1.87 -32.92
N CYS A 184 -9.95 0.79 -32.29
CA CYS A 184 -11.34 0.53 -31.95
C CYS A 184 -11.52 0.36 -30.43
N GLN A 185 -12.75 0.61 -29.93
CA GLN A 185 -13.06 0.44 -28.50
C GLN A 185 -13.43 -1.01 -28.21
N GLY A 186 -12.62 -1.68 -27.40
CA GLY A 186 -12.79 -3.10 -27.05
C GLY A 186 -13.63 -3.36 -25.79
N SER A 187 -14.05 -2.32 -25.06
CA SER A 187 -14.80 -2.47 -23.81
C SER A 187 -16.01 -1.53 -23.70
N PRO A 188 -17.23 -2.05 -23.54
CA PRO A 188 -17.63 -3.46 -23.76
C PRO A 188 -17.96 -3.71 -25.24
N ILE A 189 -17.59 -4.87 -25.75
CA ILE A 189 -18.09 -5.34 -27.06
C ILE A 189 -19.45 -5.98 -26.87
N THR A 190 -20.41 -5.58 -27.69
CA THR A 190 -21.76 -6.11 -27.73
C THR A 190 -22.03 -6.74 -29.10
N SER A 191 -23.07 -7.57 -29.23
CA SER A 191 -23.46 -8.14 -30.53
C SER A 191 -23.71 -7.07 -31.61
N SER A 192 -24.19 -5.87 -31.20
CA SER A 192 -24.45 -4.75 -32.12
C SER A 192 -23.17 -4.00 -32.51
N SER A 193 -22.15 -3.95 -31.65
CA SER A 193 -20.88 -3.29 -31.96
C SER A 193 -19.90 -4.21 -32.70
N LEU A 194 -20.10 -5.53 -32.63
CA LEU A 194 -19.20 -6.53 -33.19
C LEU A 194 -18.95 -6.34 -34.70
N SER A 195 -19.97 -5.98 -35.46
CA SER A 195 -19.83 -5.73 -36.92
C SER A 195 -18.89 -4.56 -37.26
N ARG A 196 -18.69 -3.62 -36.33
CA ARG A 196 -17.78 -2.49 -36.51
C ARG A 196 -16.32 -2.87 -36.27
N MET A 197 -16.04 -4.06 -35.71
CA MET A 197 -14.70 -4.54 -35.37
C MET A 197 -13.98 -5.18 -36.57
N GLN A 198 -14.66 -5.41 -37.68
CA GLN A 198 -14.13 -6.18 -38.82
C GLN A 198 -12.79 -5.68 -39.41
N ASN A 199 -12.53 -4.38 -39.29
CA ASN A 199 -11.29 -3.77 -39.79
C ASN A 199 -10.37 -3.27 -38.68
N CYS A 200 -10.63 -3.68 -37.44
CA CYS A 200 -9.86 -3.22 -36.27
C CYS A 200 -8.56 -3.99 -36.16
N LEU A 201 -7.43 -3.29 -36.18
CA LEU A 201 -6.10 -3.84 -35.91
C LEU A 201 -5.71 -3.69 -34.43
N GLU A 202 -6.18 -2.62 -33.80
CA GLU A 202 -5.87 -2.30 -32.40
C GLU A 202 -7.15 -2.07 -31.61
N LEU A 203 -7.23 -2.66 -30.42
CA LEU A 203 -8.29 -2.41 -29.43
C LEU A 203 -7.75 -1.57 -28.28
N TYR A 204 -8.48 -0.50 -27.93
CA TYR A 204 -8.24 0.31 -26.75
C TYR A 204 -9.29 0.02 -25.68
N ASN A 205 -9.00 0.30 -24.44
CA ASN A 205 -9.80 -0.04 -23.25
C ASN A 205 -10.00 -1.54 -23.04
N GLY A 206 -9.04 -2.36 -23.50
CA GLY A 206 -9.07 -3.81 -23.34
C GLY A 206 -10.00 -4.54 -24.30
N LEU A 207 -10.32 -5.76 -23.94
CA LEU A 207 -11.29 -6.60 -24.64
C LEU A 207 -12.25 -7.18 -23.60
N VAL A 208 -13.52 -6.74 -23.62
CA VAL A 208 -14.54 -7.18 -22.67
C VAL A 208 -15.69 -7.86 -23.39
N LEU A 209 -15.84 -9.17 -23.18
CA LEU A 209 -16.88 -10.03 -23.76
C LEU A 209 -17.72 -10.67 -22.65
N TYR A 210 -18.99 -10.30 -22.56
CA TYR A 210 -19.93 -10.89 -21.59
C TYR A 210 -21.13 -11.57 -22.28
N ASN A 211 -21.44 -12.79 -21.87
CA ASN A 211 -22.60 -13.56 -22.33
C ASN A 211 -22.60 -13.80 -23.85
N PHE A 212 -21.43 -13.98 -24.46
CA PHE A 212 -21.32 -14.35 -25.87
C PHE A 212 -21.63 -15.83 -26.10
N THR A 213 -22.31 -16.12 -27.22
CA THR A 213 -22.65 -17.50 -27.64
C THR A 213 -22.02 -17.82 -28.98
N GLU A 214 -21.88 -19.09 -29.34
CA GLU A 214 -21.31 -19.53 -30.62
C GLU A 214 -22.08 -19.03 -31.84
N SER A 215 -23.35 -18.66 -31.69
CA SER A 215 -24.13 -18.06 -32.78
C SER A 215 -23.69 -16.68 -33.18
N GLN A 216 -22.84 -16.02 -32.35
CA GLN A 216 -22.31 -14.68 -32.62
C GLN A 216 -20.99 -14.79 -33.36
N ASN A 217 -20.90 -14.20 -34.51
CA ASN A 217 -19.73 -14.29 -35.37
C ASN A 217 -18.58 -13.42 -34.84
N LEU A 218 -17.69 -14.02 -34.03
CA LEU A 218 -16.47 -13.38 -33.51
C LEU A 218 -15.36 -13.21 -34.54
N SER A 219 -15.53 -13.70 -35.82
CA SER A 219 -14.54 -13.51 -36.87
C SER A 219 -14.27 -12.03 -37.18
N ALA A 220 -15.18 -11.14 -36.75
CA ALA A 220 -14.93 -9.68 -36.81
C ALA A 220 -13.69 -9.23 -36.01
N LEU A 221 -13.26 -10.00 -35.01
CA LEU A 221 -12.07 -9.72 -34.20
C LEU A 221 -10.80 -10.38 -34.74
N SER A 222 -10.89 -11.18 -35.80
CA SER A 222 -9.74 -11.95 -36.34
C SER A 222 -8.61 -11.08 -36.92
N ASN A 223 -8.86 -9.80 -37.22
CA ASN A 223 -7.84 -8.90 -37.72
C ASN A 223 -7.09 -8.16 -36.59
N VAL A 224 -7.55 -8.30 -35.31
CA VAL A 224 -6.92 -7.63 -34.19
C VAL A 224 -5.53 -8.21 -33.93
N THR A 225 -4.53 -7.35 -33.92
CA THR A 225 -3.12 -7.70 -33.69
C THR A 225 -2.59 -7.15 -32.36
N PHE A 226 -3.26 -6.13 -31.80
CA PHE A 226 -2.86 -5.46 -30.57
C PHE A 226 -4.06 -5.13 -29.68
N ILE A 227 -3.94 -5.43 -28.36
CA ILE A 227 -4.93 -5.10 -27.34
C ILE A 227 -4.28 -4.23 -26.27
N LYS A 228 -4.82 -3.03 -26.05
CA LYS A 228 -4.42 -2.11 -24.98
C LYS A 228 -5.50 -2.09 -23.91
N GLY A 229 -5.19 -2.61 -22.74
CA GLY A 229 -6.08 -2.80 -21.58
C GLY A 229 -6.31 -4.26 -21.25
N ASN A 230 -7.16 -4.50 -20.25
CA ASN A 230 -7.41 -5.84 -19.72
C ASN A 230 -8.22 -6.70 -20.72
N ILE A 231 -7.97 -8.01 -20.70
CA ILE A 231 -8.77 -9.00 -21.42
C ILE A 231 -9.71 -9.66 -20.43
N ASP A 232 -11.01 -9.53 -20.61
CA ASP A 232 -12.04 -10.04 -19.70
C ASP A 232 -13.17 -10.73 -20.46
N ILE A 233 -13.20 -12.05 -20.40
CA ILE A 233 -14.17 -12.90 -21.12
C ILE A 233 -14.90 -13.78 -20.11
N GLN A 234 -16.18 -13.46 -19.90
CA GLN A 234 -16.98 -14.11 -18.87
C GLN A 234 -18.34 -14.58 -19.35
N ASN A 235 -18.85 -15.64 -18.71
CA ASN A 235 -20.20 -16.18 -18.90
C ASN A 235 -20.52 -16.46 -20.38
N SER A 236 -19.54 -16.87 -21.17
CA SER A 236 -19.66 -17.05 -22.61
C SER A 236 -19.54 -18.53 -23.00
N ASN A 237 -20.26 -18.96 -24.04
CA ASN A 237 -20.22 -20.33 -24.55
C ASN A 237 -19.16 -20.53 -25.64
N LEU A 238 -17.98 -19.95 -25.43
CA LEU A 238 -16.85 -20.03 -26.37
C LEU A 238 -16.05 -21.32 -26.11
N GLN A 239 -15.65 -22.00 -27.19
CA GLN A 239 -14.83 -23.21 -27.08
C GLN A 239 -13.35 -22.92 -26.85
N ASN A 240 -12.86 -21.78 -27.36
CA ASN A 240 -11.48 -21.31 -27.27
C ASN A 240 -11.36 -19.85 -27.68
N LEU A 241 -10.14 -19.31 -27.70
CA LEU A 241 -9.81 -17.93 -28.10
C LEU A 241 -9.25 -17.82 -29.54
N SER A 242 -9.45 -18.81 -30.39
CA SER A 242 -8.88 -18.81 -31.75
C SER A 242 -9.36 -17.66 -32.64
N PHE A 243 -10.47 -17.00 -32.31
CA PHE A 243 -10.91 -15.78 -32.98
C PHE A 243 -9.95 -14.58 -32.72
N LEU A 244 -9.03 -14.69 -31.76
CA LEU A 244 -7.92 -13.76 -31.50
C LEU A 244 -6.56 -14.30 -31.95
N ALA A 245 -6.55 -15.29 -32.86
CA ALA A 245 -5.31 -15.97 -33.26
C ALA A 245 -4.24 -15.05 -33.86
N ASN A 246 -4.58 -13.84 -34.32
CA ASN A 246 -3.64 -12.86 -34.86
C ASN A 246 -3.14 -11.83 -33.82
N VAL A 247 -3.62 -11.90 -32.60
CA VAL A 247 -3.14 -10.99 -31.53
C VAL A 247 -1.71 -11.35 -31.13
N LYS A 248 -0.79 -10.43 -31.42
CA LYS A 248 0.64 -10.59 -31.14
C LYS A 248 1.07 -9.83 -29.89
N TYR A 249 0.46 -8.70 -29.66
CA TYR A 249 0.88 -7.79 -28.59
C TYR A 249 -0.31 -7.40 -27.71
N SER A 250 -0.06 -7.28 -26.43
CA SER A 250 -0.98 -6.68 -25.47
C SER A 250 -0.22 -5.72 -24.56
N THR A 251 -0.87 -4.65 -24.11
CA THR A 251 -0.36 -3.74 -23.08
C THR A 251 -1.45 -3.51 -22.06
N VAL A 252 -1.18 -3.84 -20.82
CA VAL A 252 -2.09 -3.61 -19.68
C VAL A 252 -1.56 -2.49 -18.80
N TYR A 253 -2.44 -1.92 -17.97
CA TYR A 253 -2.07 -1.08 -16.86
C TYR A 253 -2.45 -1.80 -15.57
N ALA A 254 -1.50 -2.57 -15.04
CA ALA A 254 -1.76 -3.41 -13.89
C ALA A 254 -1.81 -2.56 -12.61
N ARG A 255 -2.94 -2.63 -11.89
CA ARG A 255 -3.08 -2.10 -10.54
C ARG A 255 -2.96 -3.24 -9.53
N GLU A 256 -2.54 -2.91 -8.32
CA GLU A 256 -2.39 -3.92 -7.27
C GLU A 256 -3.69 -4.71 -7.07
N GLY A 257 -3.61 -6.04 -7.14
CA GLY A 257 -4.74 -6.95 -7.00
C GLY A 257 -5.74 -6.99 -8.18
N GLU A 258 -5.54 -6.20 -9.23
CA GLU A 258 -6.41 -6.17 -10.42
C GLU A 258 -6.08 -7.33 -11.37
N VAL A 259 -7.09 -8.06 -11.81
CA VAL A 259 -6.94 -9.12 -12.82
C VAL A 259 -6.88 -8.49 -14.21
N ASN A 260 -5.77 -8.74 -14.91
CA ASN A 260 -5.53 -8.19 -16.25
C ASN A 260 -5.93 -9.13 -17.38
N PHE A 261 -5.94 -10.43 -17.10
CA PHE A 261 -6.39 -11.47 -18.03
C PHE A 261 -7.38 -12.40 -17.32
N ASN A 262 -8.66 -12.31 -17.66
CA ASN A 262 -9.73 -13.04 -16.98
C ASN A 262 -10.52 -13.92 -17.93
N LEU A 263 -10.55 -15.23 -17.66
CA LEU A 263 -11.43 -16.20 -18.30
C LEU A 263 -12.26 -16.87 -17.21
N GLN A 264 -13.53 -16.46 -17.09
CA GLN A 264 -14.36 -16.97 -16.00
C GLN A 264 -15.75 -17.40 -16.49
N ASN A 265 -16.22 -18.52 -15.93
CA ASN A 265 -17.56 -19.06 -16.22
C ASN A 265 -17.83 -19.34 -17.71
N ASN A 266 -16.83 -19.77 -18.47
CA ASN A 266 -16.96 -20.14 -19.88
C ASN A 266 -17.07 -21.66 -20.01
N SER A 267 -18.27 -22.20 -19.73
CA SER A 267 -18.53 -23.64 -19.53
C SER A 267 -18.32 -24.53 -20.77
N GLN A 268 -18.13 -23.97 -21.95
CA GLN A 268 -17.86 -24.72 -23.19
C GLN A 268 -16.37 -24.63 -23.59
N MET A 269 -15.56 -23.87 -22.90
CA MET A 269 -14.16 -23.65 -23.24
C MET A 269 -13.31 -24.87 -22.84
N THR A 270 -12.77 -25.57 -23.84
CA THR A 270 -11.93 -26.76 -23.67
C THR A 270 -10.46 -26.54 -24.01
N ARG A 271 -10.14 -25.45 -24.71
CA ARG A 271 -8.77 -25.08 -25.12
C ARG A 271 -8.54 -23.60 -24.97
N PHE A 272 -7.27 -23.19 -24.80
CA PHE A 272 -6.89 -21.78 -24.73
C PHE A 272 -6.95 -21.10 -26.10
N GLY A 273 -6.10 -21.50 -27.04
CA GLY A 273 -6.19 -21.10 -28.44
C GLY A 273 -5.68 -19.69 -28.78
N LEU A 274 -4.87 -19.08 -27.95
CA LEU A 274 -4.25 -17.76 -28.19
C LEU A 274 -2.78 -17.95 -28.61
N SER A 275 -2.57 -18.50 -29.78
CA SER A 275 -1.28 -19.09 -30.20
C SER A 275 -0.22 -18.08 -30.70
N MET A 276 -0.60 -16.85 -31.05
CA MET A 276 0.30 -15.85 -31.63
C MET A 276 0.72 -14.73 -30.69
N LEU A 277 0.25 -14.75 -29.45
CA LEU A 277 0.64 -13.73 -28.47
C LEU A 277 2.12 -13.88 -28.12
N GLU A 278 2.92 -12.88 -28.45
CA GLU A 278 4.36 -12.86 -28.25
C GLU A 278 4.76 -12.05 -27.00
N ARG A 279 3.97 -11.02 -26.68
CA ARG A 279 4.32 -10.06 -25.63
C ARG A 279 3.08 -9.45 -24.98
N MET A 280 3.11 -9.36 -23.65
CA MET A 280 2.14 -8.62 -22.84
C MET A 280 2.89 -7.65 -21.93
N ASP A 281 2.91 -6.38 -22.30
CA ASP A 281 3.60 -5.35 -21.53
C ASP A 281 2.73 -4.82 -20.38
N ASN A 282 3.38 -4.33 -19.35
CA ASN A 282 2.73 -3.55 -18.32
C ASN A 282 3.17 -2.08 -18.44
N ALA A 283 2.23 -1.18 -18.67
CA ALA A 283 2.50 0.26 -18.74
C ALA A 283 2.88 0.83 -17.36
N LYS A 284 2.54 0.15 -16.26
CA LYS A 284 2.95 0.50 -14.90
C LYS A 284 4.09 -0.38 -14.44
N TYR A 285 5.24 0.23 -14.19
CA TYR A 285 6.41 -0.49 -13.67
C TYR A 285 6.14 -1.10 -12.29
N ASN A 286 6.77 -2.25 -12.03
CA ASN A 286 6.79 -2.94 -10.73
C ASN A 286 5.42 -3.47 -10.22
N THR A 287 4.41 -3.59 -11.05
CA THR A 287 3.15 -4.23 -10.68
C THR A 287 2.97 -5.53 -11.46
N PRO A 288 2.69 -6.68 -10.80
CA PRO A 288 2.53 -7.95 -11.48
C PRO A 288 1.27 -7.98 -12.36
N LYS A 289 1.37 -8.63 -13.52
CA LYS A 289 0.23 -8.95 -14.37
C LYS A 289 -0.48 -10.17 -13.82
N ILE A 290 -1.77 -10.06 -13.52
CA ILE A 290 -2.55 -11.12 -12.87
C ILE A 290 -3.53 -11.73 -13.86
N GLY A 291 -3.46 -13.07 -14.00
CA GLY A 291 -4.42 -13.89 -14.71
C GLY A 291 -5.43 -14.58 -13.78
N ASN A 292 -6.61 -14.86 -14.28
CA ASN A 292 -7.62 -15.68 -13.62
C ASN A 292 -8.27 -16.61 -14.64
N ILE A 293 -8.16 -17.92 -14.45
CA ILE A 293 -8.78 -18.95 -15.27
C ILE A 293 -9.60 -19.84 -14.36
N GLU A 294 -10.93 -19.66 -14.37
CA GLU A 294 -11.80 -20.24 -13.38
C GLU A 294 -13.18 -20.63 -13.94
N ASN A 295 -13.73 -21.75 -13.47
CA ASN A 295 -15.07 -22.22 -13.84
C ASN A 295 -15.26 -22.38 -15.36
N LEU A 296 -14.29 -23.00 -16.02
CA LEU A 296 -14.35 -23.39 -17.42
C LEU A 296 -14.94 -24.80 -17.59
N HIS A 297 -14.87 -25.36 -18.79
CA HIS A 297 -15.27 -26.75 -19.03
C HIS A 297 -14.38 -27.68 -18.17
N PRO A 298 -14.92 -28.78 -17.61
CA PRO A 298 -14.14 -29.75 -16.82
C PRO A 298 -12.95 -30.36 -17.57
N ASP A 299 -13.00 -30.42 -18.91
CA ASP A 299 -11.92 -30.90 -19.76
C ASP A 299 -11.05 -29.76 -20.36
N PHE A 300 -11.18 -28.55 -19.79
CA PHE A 300 -10.28 -27.44 -20.18
C PHE A 300 -8.84 -27.81 -19.86
N CYS A 301 -8.00 -27.77 -20.88
CA CYS A 301 -6.58 -28.02 -20.71
C CYS A 301 -5.72 -26.96 -21.41
N LEU A 302 -4.50 -26.83 -20.92
CA LEU A 302 -3.44 -26.00 -21.48
C LEU A 302 -2.36 -26.91 -22.07
N SER A 303 -1.88 -26.55 -23.24
CA SER A 303 -0.73 -27.20 -23.87
C SER A 303 0.58 -26.73 -23.20
N LEU A 304 1.67 -27.44 -23.43
CA LEU A 304 3.00 -27.03 -22.97
C LEU A 304 3.38 -25.65 -23.51
N SER A 305 3.02 -25.34 -24.78
CA SER A 305 3.23 -24.02 -25.38
C SER A 305 2.43 -22.90 -24.70
N ASP A 306 1.25 -23.17 -24.14
CA ASP A 306 0.49 -22.18 -23.38
C ASP A 306 1.23 -21.81 -22.05
N PHE A 307 1.82 -22.80 -21.37
CA PHE A 307 2.65 -22.54 -20.19
C PHE A 307 3.92 -21.76 -20.51
N TYR A 308 4.57 -22.07 -21.62
CA TYR A 308 5.72 -21.26 -22.11
C TYR A 308 5.30 -19.84 -22.43
N LEU A 309 4.14 -19.64 -23.06
CA LEU A 309 3.59 -18.32 -23.32
C LEU A 309 3.38 -17.56 -21.99
N PHE A 310 2.73 -18.17 -21.01
CA PHE A 310 2.49 -17.52 -19.70
C PHE A 310 3.81 -17.16 -18.99
N HIS A 311 4.82 -18.01 -19.12
CA HIS A 311 6.16 -17.70 -18.65
C HIS A 311 6.76 -16.49 -19.39
N LEU A 312 6.69 -16.48 -20.72
CA LEU A 312 7.25 -15.43 -21.58
C LEU A 312 6.60 -14.06 -21.32
N ILE A 313 5.26 -14.04 -21.24
CA ILE A 313 4.51 -12.79 -21.01
C ILE A 313 4.45 -12.39 -19.54
N GLU A 314 5.10 -13.17 -18.65
CA GLU A 314 5.18 -12.91 -17.22
C GLU A 314 3.82 -12.79 -16.51
N LEU A 315 2.88 -13.64 -16.85
CA LEU A 315 1.55 -13.70 -16.25
C LEU A 315 1.56 -14.56 -14.99
N THR A 316 1.05 -14.02 -13.90
CA THR A 316 0.86 -14.74 -12.62
C THR A 316 -0.63 -15.00 -12.42
N PHE A 317 -1.00 -16.18 -11.95
CA PHE A 317 -2.41 -16.55 -11.80
C PHE A 317 -2.90 -16.44 -10.37
N LYS A 318 -4.05 -15.79 -10.21
CA LYS A 318 -4.85 -15.82 -8.98
C LYS A 318 -5.52 -17.19 -8.85
N ASN A 319 -6.18 -17.66 -9.91
CA ASN A 319 -6.74 -19.01 -10.05
C ASN A 319 -6.35 -19.55 -11.41
N LEU A 320 -5.95 -20.82 -11.47
CA LEU A 320 -5.62 -21.53 -12.69
C LEU A 320 -6.28 -22.93 -12.68
N HIS A 321 -7.55 -22.98 -13.05
CA HIS A 321 -8.33 -24.23 -13.13
C HIS A 321 -8.17 -24.83 -14.52
N ALA A 322 -7.12 -25.60 -14.74
CA ALA A 322 -6.79 -26.25 -16.00
C ALA A 322 -6.16 -27.62 -15.75
N LYS A 323 -6.23 -28.47 -16.75
CA LYS A 323 -5.43 -29.71 -16.85
C LYS A 323 -4.26 -29.46 -17.82
N LEU A 324 -3.26 -30.30 -17.79
CA LEU A 324 -2.30 -30.40 -18.91
C LEU A 324 -2.96 -31.20 -20.04
N CYS A 325 -2.87 -30.72 -21.30
CA CYS A 325 -3.38 -31.45 -22.44
C CYS A 325 -2.51 -32.70 -22.72
N ASP A 326 -3.14 -33.80 -23.15
CA ASP A 326 -2.45 -35.06 -23.48
C ASP A 326 -1.77 -35.06 -24.86
N GLU A 327 -1.76 -33.93 -25.57
CA GLU A 327 -1.21 -33.79 -26.92
C GLU A 327 0.26 -33.36 -26.81
N PHE A 328 1.18 -34.34 -26.74
CA PHE A 328 2.61 -34.14 -26.70
C PHE A 328 3.31 -34.68 -27.92
N ASP A 329 4.35 -34.00 -28.39
CA ASP A 329 5.33 -34.56 -29.31
C ASP A 329 6.48 -35.18 -28.48
N GLU A 330 6.46 -36.48 -28.29
CA GLU A 330 7.39 -37.22 -27.43
C GLU A 330 8.86 -36.96 -27.84
N ASP A 331 9.14 -36.76 -29.14
CA ASP A 331 10.50 -36.53 -29.66
C ASP A 331 10.98 -35.08 -29.41
N ILE A 332 10.07 -34.10 -29.50
CA ILE A 332 10.41 -32.67 -29.32
C ILE A 332 10.43 -32.31 -27.84
N ASP A 333 9.46 -32.77 -27.05
CA ASP A 333 9.26 -32.35 -25.68
C ASP A 333 10.13 -33.08 -24.67
N GLN A 334 10.79 -34.20 -25.06
CA GLN A 334 11.63 -35.04 -24.22
C GLN A 334 11.01 -35.24 -22.83
N MET A 335 9.77 -35.76 -22.85
CA MET A 335 8.93 -35.90 -21.68
C MET A 335 9.17 -37.20 -20.95
N CYS A 336 9.37 -37.12 -19.63
CA CYS A 336 9.56 -38.29 -18.78
C CYS A 336 8.50 -38.34 -17.67
N LYS A 337 8.04 -39.55 -17.34
CA LYS A 337 7.25 -39.74 -16.10
C LYS A 337 8.18 -40.05 -14.94
N PHE A 338 8.02 -39.32 -13.85
CA PHE A 338 8.79 -39.56 -12.64
C PHE A 338 8.26 -40.78 -11.90
N VAL A 339 9.12 -41.71 -11.60
CA VAL A 339 8.87 -42.90 -10.75
C VAL A 339 9.79 -42.83 -9.53
N SER A 340 11.10 -42.74 -9.75
CA SER A 340 12.12 -42.53 -8.72
C SER A 340 13.33 -41.81 -9.33
N MET A 341 14.22 -41.30 -8.50
CA MET A 341 15.48 -40.65 -8.98
C MET A 341 16.39 -41.68 -9.67
N GLU A 342 16.41 -42.93 -9.22
CA GLU A 342 17.18 -44.01 -9.86
C GLU A 342 16.67 -44.33 -11.26
N GLU A 343 15.35 -44.42 -11.46
CA GLU A 343 14.72 -44.76 -12.73
C GLU A 343 14.59 -43.60 -13.72
N LEU A 344 14.76 -42.33 -13.26
CA LEU A 344 14.63 -41.14 -14.11
C LEU A 344 15.68 -41.22 -15.25
N GLU A 345 15.21 -41.01 -16.49
CA GLU A 345 16.08 -40.97 -17.66
C GLU A 345 16.92 -39.68 -17.71
N ILE A 346 18.12 -39.82 -18.32
CA ILE A 346 18.99 -38.63 -18.55
C ILE A 346 18.46 -37.85 -19.75
N GLY A 347 18.36 -36.52 -19.60
CA GLY A 347 18.00 -35.62 -20.71
C GLY A 347 16.52 -35.28 -20.78
N CYS A 348 15.74 -35.65 -19.77
CA CYS A 348 14.35 -35.20 -19.62
C CYS A 348 14.26 -33.67 -19.56
N LYS A 349 13.57 -33.05 -20.51
CA LYS A 349 13.27 -31.62 -20.49
C LYS A 349 12.01 -31.30 -19.70
N THR A 350 11.00 -32.14 -19.83
CA THR A 350 9.73 -32.02 -19.12
C THR A 350 9.50 -33.27 -18.28
N ILE A 351 9.24 -33.08 -17.00
CA ILE A 351 8.96 -34.20 -16.08
C ILE A 351 7.50 -34.12 -15.63
N LEU A 352 6.80 -35.24 -15.71
CA LEU A 352 5.45 -35.43 -15.17
C LEU A 352 5.52 -36.24 -13.89
N GLY A 353 4.97 -35.75 -12.81
CA GLY A 353 4.88 -36.42 -11.53
C GLY A 353 5.62 -35.68 -10.41
N ASN A 354 5.49 -36.20 -9.20
CA ASN A 354 6.03 -35.59 -7.99
C ASN A 354 7.48 -36.08 -7.77
N ILE A 355 8.46 -35.21 -8.01
CA ILE A 355 9.85 -35.53 -7.75
C ILE A 355 10.08 -35.55 -6.24
N VAL A 356 10.67 -36.64 -5.77
CA VAL A 356 11.16 -36.77 -4.39
C VAL A 356 12.62 -37.09 -4.45
N ILE A 357 13.46 -36.30 -3.78
CA ILE A 357 14.90 -36.51 -3.60
C ILE A 357 15.10 -36.78 -2.10
N ASP A 358 15.51 -37.99 -1.75
CA ASP A 358 15.70 -38.39 -0.36
C ASP A 358 17.18 -38.90 -0.17
N SER A 359 17.51 -39.27 1.04
CA SER A 359 18.84 -39.78 1.36
C SER A 359 19.28 -40.93 0.44
N GLY A 360 20.41 -40.76 -0.25
CA GLY A 360 20.92 -41.69 -1.25
C GLY A 360 20.62 -41.32 -2.69
N ASP A 361 19.75 -40.36 -2.96
CA ASP A 361 19.45 -39.88 -4.30
C ASP A 361 20.42 -38.78 -4.80
N GLU A 362 21.35 -38.32 -3.94
CA GLU A 362 22.27 -37.21 -4.27
C GLU A 362 23.06 -37.47 -5.54
N GLU A 363 23.53 -38.73 -5.76
CA GLU A 363 24.28 -39.12 -6.95
C GLU A 363 23.45 -39.07 -8.25
N HIS A 364 22.14 -39.08 -8.14
CA HIS A 364 21.21 -39.05 -9.27
C HIS A 364 20.72 -37.65 -9.65
N THR A 365 20.98 -36.63 -8.82
CA THR A 365 20.50 -35.24 -9.05
C THR A 365 20.99 -34.65 -10.37
N GLY A 366 22.16 -35.07 -10.85
CA GLY A 366 22.69 -34.68 -12.16
C GLY A 366 21.76 -34.99 -13.34
N LYS A 367 20.82 -35.95 -13.20
CA LYS A 367 19.81 -36.28 -14.23
C LYS A 367 18.80 -35.13 -14.46
N LEU A 368 18.64 -34.23 -13.46
CA LEU A 368 17.78 -33.06 -13.52
C LEU A 368 18.44 -31.83 -14.18
N ASN A 369 19.75 -31.86 -14.44
CA ASN A 369 20.48 -30.72 -15.02
C ASN A 369 19.93 -30.19 -16.36
N GLY A 370 19.15 -30.97 -17.08
CA GLY A 370 18.53 -30.62 -18.38
C GLY A 370 17.08 -30.24 -18.27
N THR A 371 16.47 -30.44 -17.09
CA THR A 371 15.01 -30.27 -16.91
C THR A 371 14.64 -28.79 -16.96
N ILE A 372 13.63 -28.50 -17.78
CA ILE A 372 13.11 -27.16 -18.03
C ILE A 372 11.76 -26.98 -17.31
N CYS A 373 10.91 -28.00 -17.31
CA CYS A 373 9.56 -27.92 -16.77
C CYS A 373 9.25 -29.14 -15.87
N LEU A 374 8.55 -28.90 -14.78
CA LEU A 374 7.99 -29.95 -13.92
C LEU A 374 6.47 -29.75 -13.78
N PHE A 375 5.72 -30.77 -14.13
CA PHE A 375 4.28 -30.85 -13.83
C PHE A 375 4.07 -31.81 -12.67
N GLY A 376 4.04 -31.26 -11.47
CA GLY A 376 4.00 -31.95 -10.22
C GLY A 376 4.67 -31.18 -9.11
N THR A 377 5.04 -31.86 -8.03
CA THR A 377 5.72 -31.29 -6.87
C THR A 377 7.22 -31.67 -6.85
N LEU A 378 8.02 -30.87 -6.20
CA LEU A 378 9.41 -31.20 -5.89
C LEU A 378 9.58 -31.25 -4.37
N THR A 379 10.03 -32.38 -3.85
CA THR A 379 10.33 -32.58 -2.43
C THR A 379 11.79 -32.97 -2.30
N ILE A 380 12.54 -32.27 -1.45
CA ILE A 380 13.92 -32.57 -1.10
C ILE A 380 13.98 -32.73 0.42
N LYS A 381 14.39 -33.90 0.90
CA LYS A 381 14.42 -34.20 2.34
C LYS A 381 15.53 -35.20 2.69
N ASN A 382 16.04 -35.07 3.92
CA ASN A 382 17.02 -35.97 4.49
C ASN A 382 18.29 -36.12 3.62
N THR A 383 18.67 -35.10 2.86
CA THR A 383 19.79 -35.15 1.91
C THR A 383 21.07 -34.50 2.47
N ASN A 384 22.21 -34.88 1.89
CA ASN A 384 23.50 -34.23 2.09
C ASN A 384 23.88 -33.34 0.90
N LEU A 385 22.91 -32.81 0.18
CA LEU A 385 23.14 -31.90 -0.94
C LEU A 385 23.83 -30.62 -0.47
N GLU A 386 24.88 -30.21 -1.20
CA GLU A 386 25.63 -28.98 -0.93
C GLU A 386 25.01 -27.76 -1.67
N ASP A 387 24.29 -27.97 -2.79
CA ASP A 387 23.63 -26.92 -3.55
C ASP A 387 22.47 -27.49 -4.40
N LEU A 388 21.74 -26.59 -5.03
CA LEU A 388 20.60 -26.90 -5.91
C LEU A 388 20.88 -26.55 -7.39
N LYS A 389 22.16 -26.53 -7.80
CA LYS A 389 22.57 -26.15 -9.17
C LYS A 389 21.95 -27.01 -10.26
N PHE A 390 21.57 -28.23 -9.95
CA PHE A 390 20.89 -29.14 -10.86
C PHE A 390 19.48 -28.64 -11.28
N LEU A 391 18.90 -27.69 -10.56
CA LEU A 391 17.63 -27.02 -10.89
C LEU A 391 17.82 -25.73 -11.70
N SER A 392 19.05 -25.30 -12.01
CA SER A 392 19.37 -24.00 -12.59
C SER A 392 18.72 -23.74 -13.96
N ARG A 393 18.32 -24.76 -14.69
CA ARG A 393 17.64 -24.65 -16.00
C ARG A 393 16.12 -24.74 -15.91
N MET A 394 15.58 -25.04 -14.75
CA MET A 394 14.15 -25.17 -14.58
C MET A 394 13.46 -23.80 -14.70
N LEU A 395 12.60 -23.65 -15.70
CA LEU A 395 11.86 -22.41 -15.94
C LEU A 395 10.60 -22.29 -15.11
N PHE A 396 9.87 -23.42 -14.95
CA PHE A 396 8.65 -23.42 -14.14
C PHE A 396 8.34 -24.79 -13.56
N ILE A 397 7.57 -24.78 -12.48
CA ILE A 397 6.87 -25.94 -11.93
C ILE A 397 5.38 -25.62 -11.95
N ALA A 398 4.56 -26.56 -12.42
CA ALA A 398 3.12 -26.40 -12.50
C ALA A 398 2.41 -27.49 -11.67
N VAL A 399 1.60 -27.09 -10.71
CA VAL A 399 0.76 -27.99 -9.92
C VAL A 399 -0.70 -27.65 -10.19
N LEU A 400 -1.33 -28.47 -11.01
CA LEU A 400 -2.67 -28.25 -11.56
C LEU A 400 -3.77 -28.96 -10.77
N GLU A 401 -3.42 -29.77 -9.78
CA GLU A 401 -4.34 -30.45 -8.89
C GLU A 401 -4.44 -29.73 -7.54
N ASP A 402 -5.56 -29.85 -6.84
CA ASP A 402 -5.68 -29.42 -5.45
C ASP A 402 -4.83 -30.35 -4.59
N THR A 403 -3.69 -29.88 -4.15
CA THR A 403 -2.81 -30.61 -3.26
C THR A 403 -2.64 -29.85 -1.94
N THR A 404 -2.64 -30.60 -0.85
CA THR A 404 -2.23 -30.13 0.47
C THR A 404 -0.75 -30.36 0.72
N GLN A 405 -0.04 -30.91 -0.26
CA GLN A 405 1.39 -31.15 -0.17
C GLN A 405 2.18 -29.88 -0.50
N PRO A 406 3.30 -29.68 0.18
CA PRO A 406 4.21 -28.57 -0.11
C PRO A 406 4.75 -28.68 -1.55
N VAL A 407 5.01 -27.53 -2.15
CA VAL A 407 5.46 -27.46 -3.54
C VAL A 407 6.60 -26.47 -3.64
N ILE A 408 7.78 -26.92 -4.04
CA ILE A 408 8.88 -26.01 -4.44
C ILE A 408 8.62 -25.58 -5.88
N GLN A 409 8.63 -24.26 -6.17
CA GLN A 409 8.18 -23.79 -7.49
C GLN A 409 9.01 -22.66 -8.07
N ILE A 410 9.30 -22.76 -9.37
CA ILE A 410 9.94 -21.73 -10.21
C ILE A 410 8.91 -21.28 -11.25
N ASN A 411 8.51 -20.02 -11.29
CA ASN A 411 7.33 -19.51 -12.06
C ASN A 411 6.07 -20.34 -11.79
N LEU A 412 5.27 -19.83 -10.88
CA LEU A 412 4.28 -20.64 -10.18
C LEU A 412 2.96 -20.65 -10.93
N PHE A 413 2.60 -21.80 -11.43
CA PHE A 413 1.24 -22.08 -11.90
C PHE A 413 0.55 -23.00 -10.90
N THR A 414 -0.06 -22.40 -9.86
CA THR A 414 -0.89 -23.13 -8.90
C THR A 414 -2.36 -22.86 -9.16
N ARG A 415 -3.22 -23.81 -8.79
CA ARG A 415 -4.66 -23.66 -8.90
C ARG A 415 -5.19 -22.43 -8.15
N LYS A 416 -4.54 -22.06 -7.01
CA LYS A 416 -4.79 -20.84 -6.27
C LYS A 416 -3.47 -20.25 -5.81
N PHE A 417 -3.36 -18.92 -5.81
CA PHE A 417 -2.13 -18.22 -5.40
C PHE A 417 -1.72 -18.54 -3.96
N GLU A 418 -2.68 -18.60 -3.05
CA GLU A 418 -2.48 -18.91 -1.63
C GLU A 418 -1.91 -20.30 -1.35
N ASN A 419 -1.94 -21.23 -2.32
CA ASN A 419 -1.41 -22.58 -2.19
C ASN A 419 0.08 -22.68 -2.55
N ARG A 420 0.76 -21.55 -2.65
CA ARG A 420 2.19 -21.49 -2.97
C ARG A 420 3.02 -21.58 -1.69
N TYR A 421 3.41 -22.75 -1.28
CA TYR A 421 4.32 -22.91 -0.17
C TYR A 421 5.36 -24.01 -0.43
N ALA A 422 6.56 -23.84 0.18
CA ALA A 422 7.61 -24.81 0.17
C ALA A 422 7.89 -25.28 1.59
N LEU A 423 7.99 -26.59 1.77
CA LEU A 423 8.50 -27.20 3.00
C LEU A 423 9.94 -27.58 2.79
N ILE A 424 10.85 -27.02 3.59
CA ILE A 424 12.27 -27.31 3.55
C ILE A 424 12.70 -27.65 4.98
N GLN A 425 13.09 -28.88 5.20
CA GLN A 425 13.30 -29.43 6.53
C GLN A 425 14.44 -30.48 6.55
N ASP A 426 15.22 -30.49 7.63
CA ASP A 426 16.20 -31.50 7.96
C ASP A 426 17.29 -31.72 6.86
N ASN A 427 17.66 -30.67 6.12
CA ASN A 427 18.71 -30.70 5.11
C ASN A 427 20.07 -30.25 5.65
N SER A 428 21.09 -30.33 4.80
CA SER A 428 22.42 -29.81 5.14
C SER A 428 22.34 -28.29 5.37
N PRO A 429 23.03 -27.75 6.41
CA PRO A 429 23.10 -26.29 6.59
C PRO A 429 23.70 -25.54 5.40
N ASP A 430 24.43 -26.23 4.53
CA ASP A 430 25.11 -25.63 3.37
C ASP A 430 24.21 -25.49 2.14
N ILE A 431 22.99 -26.01 2.18
CA ILE A 431 22.04 -25.96 1.04
C ILE A 431 21.75 -24.53 0.54
N TRP A 432 21.84 -23.56 1.43
CA TRP A 432 21.59 -22.15 1.12
C TRP A 432 22.85 -21.32 0.85
N ASN A 433 24.04 -21.92 0.80
CA ASN A 433 25.29 -21.18 0.54
C ASN A 433 25.27 -20.46 -0.82
N SER A 434 24.63 -21.05 -1.83
CA SER A 434 24.51 -20.45 -3.18
C SER A 434 23.52 -19.27 -3.25
N THR A 435 22.70 -19.07 -2.23
CA THR A 435 21.71 -17.99 -2.10
C THR A 435 22.03 -17.03 -0.95
N GLU A 436 23.28 -17.00 -0.50
CA GLU A 436 23.76 -16.16 0.59
C GLU A 436 23.00 -16.39 1.93
N GLY A 437 22.47 -17.59 2.12
CA GLY A 437 21.74 -17.98 3.33
C GLY A 437 20.23 -17.74 3.31
N ASP A 438 19.72 -17.12 2.26
CA ASP A 438 18.27 -16.95 2.12
C ASP A 438 17.59 -18.26 1.72
N CYS A 439 16.47 -18.60 2.35
CA CYS A 439 15.56 -19.63 1.87
C CYS A 439 14.92 -19.18 0.55
N ASN A 440 15.69 -19.31 -0.51
CA ASN A 440 15.25 -18.96 -1.85
C ASN A 440 15.82 -19.95 -2.88
N VAL A 441 15.06 -20.97 -3.19
CA VAL A 441 15.43 -22.03 -4.14
C VAL A 441 15.81 -21.47 -5.53
N PHE A 442 15.38 -20.27 -5.85
CA PHE A 442 15.54 -19.67 -7.18
C PHE A 442 16.62 -18.59 -7.27
N GLY A 443 17.40 -18.40 -6.21
CA GLY A 443 18.41 -17.36 -6.14
C GLY A 443 17.84 -15.94 -5.95
N THR A 444 18.71 -15.01 -5.58
CA THR A 444 18.35 -13.61 -5.38
C THR A 444 18.00 -12.94 -6.72
N SER A 445 16.93 -12.17 -6.76
CA SER A 445 16.56 -11.35 -7.90
C SER A 445 16.38 -9.89 -7.48
N THR A 446 16.97 -8.97 -8.21
CA THR A 446 16.78 -7.53 -8.02
C THR A 446 15.48 -7.02 -8.64
N ASP A 447 14.80 -7.85 -9.43
CA ASP A 447 13.56 -7.53 -10.10
C ASP A 447 12.36 -7.91 -9.22
N GLU A 448 11.58 -6.94 -8.77
CA GLU A 448 10.40 -7.14 -7.92
C GLU A 448 9.33 -8.00 -8.57
N MET A 449 9.18 -7.91 -9.90
CA MET A 449 8.26 -8.75 -10.65
C MET A 449 8.65 -10.23 -10.58
N GLN A 450 9.94 -10.52 -10.66
CA GLN A 450 10.43 -11.88 -10.48
C GLN A 450 10.26 -12.37 -9.03
N LYS A 451 10.47 -11.50 -8.03
CA LYS A 451 10.19 -11.83 -6.63
C LYS A 451 8.73 -12.22 -6.42
N TYR A 452 7.79 -11.44 -6.94
CA TYR A 452 6.36 -11.74 -6.84
C TYR A 452 6.00 -13.05 -7.55
N ARG A 453 6.51 -13.28 -8.75
CA ARG A 453 6.25 -14.50 -9.53
C ARG A 453 6.85 -15.76 -8.90
N ARG A 454 8.00 -15.61 -8.24
CA ARG A 454 8.73 -16.69 -7.56
C ARG A 454 8.41 -16.76 -6.07
N GLY A 455 7.55 -15.88 -5.55
CA GLY A 455 7.18 -15.82 -4.15
C GLY A 455 6.59 -17.15 -3.68
N LEU A 456 7.19 -17.74 -2.67
CA LEU A 456 6.75 -18.92 -1.95
C LEU A 456 6.57 -18.57 -0.47
N ASN A 457 5.56 -19.16 0.14
CA ASN A 457 5.49 -19.22 1.59
C ASN A 457 6.35 -20.39 2.04
N TYR A 458 7.56 -20.11 2.49
CA TYR A 458 8.45 -21.12 2.98
C TYR A 458 8.04 -21.59 4.38
N THR A 459 7.97 -22.90 4.59
CA THR A 459 7.64 -23.53 5.87
C THR A 459 8.62 -24.65 6.17
N GLY A 460 8.70 -25.05 7.43
CA GLY A 460 9.62 -26.08 7.90
C GLY A 460 10.78 -25.53 8.69
N GLY A 461 11.51 -26.41 9.38
CA GLY A 461 12.57 -26.02 10.30
C GLY A 461 13.74 -25.25 9.67
N ASP A 462 13.95 -25.40 8.37
CA ASP A 462 15.06 -24.77 7.65
C ASP A 462 14.72 -23.39 7.06
N CYS A 463 13.44 -23.00 7.02
CA CYS A 463 12.96 -21.80 6.30
C CYS A 463 12.07 -20.85 7.11
N ASP A 464 11.59 -21.23 8.30
CA ASP A 464 10.82 -20.33 9.19
C ASP A 464 11.74 -19.34 9.95
N GLY A 465 13.00 -19.31 9.56
CA GLY A 465 14.04 -18.51 10.19
C GLY A 465 15.43 -19.09 9.93
N VAL A 466 16.43 -18.50 10.58
CA VAL A 466 17.78 -19.04 10.62
C VAL A 466 17.96 -19.83 11.90
N TYR A 467 18.08 -21.16 11.81
CA TYR A 467 18.30 -22.04 12.94
C TYR A 467 19.68 -22.69 12.83
N ILE A 468 20.61 -22.25 13.65
CA ILE A 468 21.96 -22.82 13.78
C ILE A 468 22.07 -23.43 15.18
N GLN A 469 21.75 -24.71 15.30
CA GLN A 469 21.58 -25.32 16.60
C GLN A 469 22.41 -26.61 16.74
N ASN A 470 22.90 -26.84 17.96
CA ASN A 470 23.53 -28.10 18.38
C ASN A 470 24.81 -28.51 17.60
N ASN A 471 25.52 -27.57 16.98
CA ASN A 471 26.70 -27.83 16.20
C ASN A 471 27.95 -27.80 17.09
N LYS A 472 28.41 -28.95 17.56
CA LYS A 472 29.53 -29.07 18.49
C LYS A 472 30.90 -28.61 17.94
N ASN A 473 31.03 -28.53 16.62
CA ASN A 473 32.27 -28.18 15.95
C ASN A 473 32.28 -26.86 15.23
N LEU A 474 31.11 -26.23 15.06
CA LEU A 474 30.96 -24.94 14.40
C LEU A 474 31.72 -23.86 15.20
N ASN A 475 32.66 -23.18 14.56
CA ASN A 475 33.47 -22.13 15.17
C ASN A 475 33.51 -20.83 14.37
N ASP A 476 32.84 -20.75 13.22
CA ASP A 476 32.80 -19.56 12.36
C ASP A 476 31.43 -19.42 11.72
N THR A 477 30.89 -18.19 11.75
CA THR A 477 29.66 -17.78 11.10
C THR A 477 29.83 -16.48 10.32
N ASN A 478 31.04 -16.15 9.88
CA ASN A 478 31.30 -14.87 9.16
C ASN A 478 30.45 -14.69 7.92
N ILE A 479 29.97 -15.78 7.34
CA ILE A 479 29.05 -15.74 6.20
C ILE A 479 27.72 -15.03 6.54
N LEU A 480 27.22 -15.18 7.76
CA LEU A 480 26.01 -14.52 8.22
C LEU A 480 26.17 -13.01 8.37
N GLY A 481 27.41 -12.52 8.54
CA GLY A 481 27.71 -11.09 8.59
C GLY A 481 27.52 -10.36 7.25
N ASN A 482 27.50 -11.12 6.16
CA ASN A 482 27.31 -10.64 4.80
C ASN A 482 25.84 -10.75 4.34
N LEU A 483 24.94 -11.29 5.18
CA LEU A 483 23.51 -11.28 4.91
C LEU A 483 23.08 -9.82 4.76
N SER A 484 22.83 -9.39 3.56
CA SER A 484 22.27 -8.08 3.29
C SER A 484 20.77 -8.23 3.15
N PRO A 485 19.96 -7.70 4.09
CA PRO A 485 18.52 -7.74 3.91
C PRO A 485 18.19 -6.96 2.65
N LEU A 486 17.56 -7.60 1.71
CA LEU A 486 17.05 -6.95 0.50
C LEU A 486 16.00 -5.87 0.86
N TRP A 487 15.32 -6.07 1.99
CA TRP A 487 14.43 -5.07 2.64
C TRP A 487 14.50 -5.28 4.16
N LEU A 488 14.70 -4.19 4.91
CA LEU A 488 14.75 -4.20 6.39
C LEU A 488 13.47 -4.78 7.04
N GLU A 489 12.37 -4.83 6.30
CA GLU A 489 11.06 -5.27 6.76
C GLU A 489 10.96 -6.80 6.90
N ASP A 490 11.67 -7.57 6.07
CA ASP A 490 11.44 -9.03 5.98
C ASP A 490 12.17 -9.83 7.05
N LEU A 491 13.34 -9.41 7.50
CA LEU A 491 14.12 -10.17 8.49
C LEU A 491 13.48 -10.24 9.88
N ASN A 492 12.68 -9.27 10.27
CA ASN A 492 12.02 -9.26 11.57
C ASN A 492 10.73 -10.10 11.64
N TYR A 493 10.24 -10.60 10.49
CA TYR A 493 9.20 -11.62 10.46
C TYR A 493 9.75 -13.03 10.72
N CYS A 494 11.04 -13.26 10.48
CA CYS A 494 11.71 -14.54 10.64
C CYS A 494 12.23 -14.72 12.06
N VAL A 495 12.32 -15.96 12.52
CA VAL A 495 12.99 -16.32 13.77
C VAL A 495 14.47 -16.52 13.47
N PHE A 496 15.35 -15.80 14.17
CA PHE A 496 16.78 -16.06 14.14
C PHE A 496 17.19 -16.73 15.44
N GLU A 497 17.56 -18.00 15.36
CA GLU A 497 18.02 -18.77 16.52
C GLU A 497 19.36 -19.42 16.28
N ILE A 498 20.38 -18.99 17.02
CA ILE A 498 21.74 -19.56 17.00
C ILE A 498 22.00 -20.06 18.41
N SER A 499 21.85 -21.39 18.63
CA SER A 499 21.88 -21.94 19.98
C SER A 499 22.66 -23.24 20.09
N ASN A 500 23.24 -23.46 21.28
CA ASN A 500 23.96 -24.69 21.64
C ASN A 500 25.15 -25.04 20.72
N ASN A 501 25.92 -24.04 20.27
CA ASN A 501 27.14 -24.21 19.49
C ASN A 501 28.34 -23.83 20.36
N PRO A 502 28.88 -24.73 21.16
CA PRO A 502 29.80 -24.42 22.26
C PRO A 502 31.18 -23.90 21.84
N LYS A 503 31.54 -23.94 20.57
CA LYS A 503 32.78 -23.37 20.03
C LYS A 503 32.54 -22.07 19.23
N LEU A 504 31.29 -21.63 19.07
CA LEU A 504 30.93 -20.53 18.22
C LEU A 504 30.96 -19.20 18.99
N ASP A 505 31.80 -18.29 18.56
CA ASP A 505 31.89 -16.91 19.06
C ASP A 505 31.11 -15.97 18.12
N LEU A 506 29.99 -15.39 18.61
CA LEU A 506 29.14 -14.50 17.86
C LEU A 506 29.50 -13.01 18.01
N SER A 507 30.56 -12.68 18.76
CA SER A 507 30.85 -11.26 19.10
C SER A 507 30.99 -10.34 17.88
N ASN A 508 31.58 -10.80 16.79
CA ASN A 508 31.71 -10.04 15.56
C ASN A 508 30.37 -9.97 14.78
N LEU A 509 29.62 -11.06 14.81
CA LEU A 509 28.36 -11.20 14.07
C LEU A 509 27.26 -10.30 14.64
N CYS A 510 27.17 -10.16 15.97
CA CYS A 510 26.17 -9.33 16.66
C CYS A 510 26.19 -7.87 16.22
N TRP A 511 27.33 -7.36 15.79
CA TRP A 511 27.51 -5.97 15.32
C TRP A 511 27.54 -5.85 13.80
N SER A 512 27.35 -6.95 13.07
CA SER A 512 27.24 -6.92 11.60
C SER A 512 26.06 -6.06 11.15
N ASN A 513 26.14 -5.54 9.93
CA ASN A 513 25.06 -4.73 9.36
C ASN A 513 23.73 -5.50 9.27
N SER A 514 23.81 -6.81 9.12
CA SER A 514 22.65 -7.70 9.01
C SER A 514 21.94 -7.93 10.34
N LEU A 515 22.66 -8.30 11.39
CA LEU A 515 22.03 -8.68 12.66
C LEU A 515 21.72 -7.50 13.58
N LYS A 516 22.38 -6.34 13.41
CA LYS A 516 22.12 -5.17 14.25
C LYS A 516 20.68 -4.63 14.13
N THR A 517 19.96 -4.95 13.04
CA THR A 517 18.57 -4.55 12.79
C THR A 517 17.56 -5.61 13.22
N ILE A 518 18.00 -6.82 13.56
CA ILE A 518 17.11 -7.89 13.99
C ILE A 518 16.72 -7.67 15.45
N VAL A 519 15.42 -7.68 15.69
CA VAL A 519 14.81 -7.52 17.02
C VAL A 519 14.62 -8.88 17.70
N ASN A 520 14.26 -9.91 16.91
CA ASN A 520 13.86 -11.25 17.39
C ASN A 520 15.01 -12.28 17.38
N LEU A 521 16.26 -11.84 17.55
CA LEU A 521 17.42 -12.73 17.57
C LEU A 521 17.48 -13.53 18.87
N LYS A 522 17.50 -14.86 18.77
CA LYS A 522 17.71 -15.78 19.90
C LYS A 522 19.11 -16.37 19.85
N THR A 523 19.89 -16.14 20.89
CA THR A 523 21.22 -16.76 21.02
C THR A 523 21.42 -17.29 22.44
N SER A 524 21.76 -18.57 22.57
CA SER A 524 22.01 -19.22 23.85
C SER A 524 22.94 -20.41 23.71
N GLY A 525 23.72 -20.73 24.75
CA GLY A 525 24.60 -21.94 24.76
C GLY A 525 25.73 -21.95 23.72
N ASN A 526 26.05 -20.80 23.11
CA ASN A 526 27.25 -20.64 22.28
C ASN A 526 28.48 -20.26 23.13
N LEU A 527 29.67 -20.24 22.56
CA LEU A 527 30.89 -19.78 23.25
C LEU A 527 30.73 -18.31 23.68
N VAL A 528 30.22 -17.45 22.77
CA VAL A 528 29.84 -16.09 23.04
C VAL A 528 28.49 -15.84 22.33
N ASN A 529 27.48 -15.37 23.05
CA ASN A 529 26.12 -15.02 22.54
C ASN A 529 26.03 -13.54 22.19
N CYS A 530 25.03 -13.19 21.38
CA CYS A 530 24.64 -11.81 21.12
C CYS A 530 23.71 -11.29 22.21
N GLY A 531 24.24 -10.56 23.17
CA GLY A 531 23.43 -10.00 24.25
C GLY A 531 22.66 -11.05 25.06
N CYS A 532 21.61 -10.64 25.70
CA CYS A 532 20.75 -11.47 26.54
C CYS A 532 19.31 -11.54 26.01
N GLN A 533 18.60 -12.60 26.39
CA GLN A 533 17.19 -12.79 25.99
C GLN A 533 16.26 -12.17 27.04
N GLY A 534 15.58 -11.10 26.68
CA GLY A 534 14.75 -10.35 27.63
C GLY A 534 13.38 -10.97 27.90
N ASP A 535 12.87 -11.78 26.98
CA ASP A 535 11.63 -12.56 27.14
C ASP A 535 11.76 -13.66 28.21
N GLN A 536 13.00 -14.06 28.54
CA GLN A 536 13.33 -15.11 29.51
C GLN A 536 14.02 -14.58 30.79
N ILE A 537 13.82 -13.32 31.10
CA ILE A 537 14.55 -12.63 32.19
C ILE A 537 14.42 -13.34 33.54
N TYR A 538 13.36 -14.11 33.78
CA TYR A 538 13.14 -14.90 35.01
C TYR A 538 14.02 -16.15 35.09
N THR A 539 14.50 -16.64 33.96
CA THR A 539 15.31 -17.87 33.88
C THR A 539 16.80 -17.55 33.88
N ILE A 540 17.17 -16.29 33.65
CA ILE A 540 18.54 -15.82 33.62
C ILE A 540 18.96 -15.47 35.04
N SER A 541 20.13 -15.91 35.47
CA SER A 541 20.67 -15.55 36.78
C SER A 541 20.99 -14.06 36.87
N LEU A 542 20.83 -13.44 38.05
CA LEU A 542 21.17 -12.02 38.23
C LEU A 542 22.64 -11.72 37.86
N GLU A 543 23.55 -12.68 38.05
CA GLU A 543 24.97 -12.55 37.67
C GLU A 543 25.16 -12.50 36.14
N GLU A 544 24.31 -13.19 35.39
CA GLU A 544 24.31 -13.11 33.91
C GLU A 544 23.74 -11.80 33.44
N ILE A 545 22.64 -11.32 34.06
CA ILE A 545 22.03 -10.02 33.75
C ILE A 545 23.02 -8.87 33.98
N GLU A 546 23.83 -8.90 35.02
CA GLU A 546 24.85 -7.87 35.28
C GLU A 546 25.88 -7.71 34.16
N ARG A 547 26.03 -8.72 33.29
CA ARG A 547 26.96 -8.71 32.15
C ARG A 547 26.28 -8.27 30.86
N CYS A 548 24.96 -8.10 30.88
CA CYS A 548 24.19 -7.80 29.68
C CYS A 548 24.03 -6.30 29.46
N SER A 549 24.49 -5.77 28.34
CA SER A 549 24.24 -4.39 27.89
C SER A 549 23.12 -4.33 26.85
N ASP A 550 22.93 -5.41 26.10
CA ASP A 550 21.94 -5.51 25.02
C ASP A 550 20.96 -6.65 25.29
N PHE A 551 19.67 -6.34 25.19
CA PHE A 551 18.60 -7.32 25.28
C PHE A 551 17.88 -7.46 23.96
N TYR A 552 17.64 -8.70 23.55
CA TYR A 552 16.87 -9.10 22.36
C TYR A 552 15.52 -9.71 22.78
N ASN A 553 14.57 -9.75 21.89
CA ASN A 553 13.19 -10.23 22.07
C ASN A 553 12.40 -9.45 23.13
N GLY A 554 12.71 -8.16 23.30
CA GLY A 554 12.07 -7.32 24.28
C GLY A 554 12.53 -7.58 25.72
N VAL A 555 11.86 -6.99 26.69
CA VAL A 555 12.10 -7.18 28.11
C VAL A 555 10.76 -7.25 28.85
N SER A 556 10.58 -8.29 29.67
CA SER A 556 9.38 -8.50 30.47
C SER A 556 9.71 -8.47 31.96
N PHE A 557 9.29 -7.40 32.65
CA PHE A 557 9.42 -7.23 34.10
C PHE A 557 8.07 -7.50 34.79
N HIS A 558 7.84 -8.77 35.16
CA HIS A 558 6.58 -9.16 35.81
C HIS A 558 6.81 -9.61 37.23
N ASN A 559 5.89 -9.20 38.14
CA ASN A 559 5.87 -9.63 39.53
C ASN A 559 7.14 -9.31 40.32
N PHE A 560 7.91 -8.29 39.95
CA PHE A 560 9.05 -7.82 40.70
C PHE A 560 8.59 -7.19 42.05
N SER A 561 9.18 -7.59 43.12
CA SER A 561 8.95 -7.05 44.47
C SER A 561 10.05 -6.05 44.85
N GLU A 562 9.85 -5.32 45.96
CA GLU A 562 10.87 -4.41 46.50
C GLU A 562 12.17 -5.10 46.89
N SER A 563 12.16 -6.42 47.08
CA SER A 563 13.34 -7.22 47.38
C SER A 563 14.19 -7.55 46.13
N THR A 564 13.70 -7.26 44.95
CA THR A 564 14.42 -7.48 43.68
C THR A 564 15.49 -6.41 43.56
N LYS A 565 16.75 -6.83 43.34
CA LYS A 565 17.88 -5.92 43.15
C LYS A 565 17.79 -5.27 41.74
N LEU A 566 16.97 -4.23 41.62
CA LEU A 566 16.77 -3.50 40.33
C LEU A 566 18.07 -2.87 39.83
N GLU A 567 19.06 -2.60 40.69
CA GLU A 567 20.37 -2.07 40.32
C GLU A 567 21.12 -2.98 39.31
N THR A 568 20.80 -4.27 39.32
CA THR A 568 21.33 -5.24 38.32
C THR A 568 21.06 -4.85 36.88
N PHE A 569 19.93 -4.17 36.64
CA PHE A 569 19.50 -3.73 35.29
C PHE A 569 20.11 -2.38 34.86
N SER A 570 20.88 -1.73 35.73
CA SER A 570 21.45 -0.40 35.47
C SER A 570 22.47 -0.35 34.33
N LYS A 571 23.00 -1.50 33.90
CA LYS A 571 23.96 -1.60 32.78
C LYS A 571 23.33 -1.82 31.42
N ILE A 572 22.01 -1.97 31.35
CA ILE A 572 21.29 -2.14 30.07
C ILE A 572 21.42 -0.85 29.26
N GLU A 573 22.03 -0.94 28.08
CA GLU A 573 22.16 0.18 27.15
C GLU A 573 21.17 0.12 25.99
N THR A 574 20.82 -1.10 25.53
CA THR A 574 19.93 -1.32 24.38
C THR A 574 18.88 -2.38 24.68
N ILE A 575 17.63 -2.06 24.38
CA ILE A 575 16.52 -3.02 24.34
C ILE A 575 16.05 -3.12 22.89
N ARG A 576 16.00 -4.37 22.38
CA ARG A 576 15.49 -4.70 21.05
C ARG A 576 14.20 -5.49 21.19
N GLY A 577 13.09 -4.88 20.85
CA GLY A 577 11.76 -5.45 21.01
C GLY A 577 10.89 -4.63 21.96
N PHE A 578 9.84 -5.24 22.46
CA PHE A 578 8.89 -4.62 23.39
C PHE A 578 9.45 -4.47 24.81
N MET A 579 8.85 -3.58 25.55
CA MET A 579 9.08 -3.44 26.99
C MET A 579 7.75 -3.61 27.73
N ASP A 580 7.66 -4.66 28.52
CA ASP A 580 6.46 -5.05 29.23
C ASP A 580 6.70 -5.09 30.74
N VAL A 581 6.07 -4.19 31.49
CA VAL A 581 6.21 -4.08 32.94
C VAL A 581 4.84 -4.23 33.58
N GLN A 582 4.64 -5.33 34.29
CA GLN A 582 3.33 -5.64 34.85
C GLN A 582 3.41 -6.20 36.28
N ASN A 583 2.37 -5.88 37.09
CA ASN A 583 2.17 -6.45 38.42
C ASN A 583 3.42 -6.28 39.31
N THR A 584 4.03 -5.10 39.29
CA THR A 584 5.27 -4.80 40.00
C THR A 584 5.07 -3.64 41.01
N ASN A 585 5.97 -3.52 41.96
CA ASN A 585 5.95 -2.44 42.96
C ASN A 585 7.03 -1.38 42.71
N ILE A 586 7.49 -1.23 41.48
CA ILE A 586 8.48 -0.21 41.09
C ILE A 586 7.86 1.19 41.14
N GLN A 587 8.67 2.20 41.48
CA GLN A 587 8.22 3.60 41.54
C GLN A 587 8.38 4.36 40.22
N ASN A 588 9.38 3.96 39.38
CA ASN A 588 9.69 4.55 38.09
C ASN A 588 10.64 3.62 37.30
N LEU A 589 11.09 4.06 36.12
CA LEU A 589 12.01 3.30 35.25
C LEU A 589 13.48 3.76 35.38
N SER A 590 13.84 4.60 36.34
CA SER A 590 15.21 5.13 36.48
C SER A 590 16.27 4.07 36.79
N PHE A 591 15.86 2.87 37.21
CA PHE A 591 16.75 1.73 37.41
C PHE A 591 17.42 1.26 36.11
N LEU A 592 16.87 1.61 34.94
CA LEU A 592 17.46 1.42 33.61
C LEU A 592 18.44 2.57 33.25
N SER A 593 19.20 3.06 34.20
CA SER A 593 19.93 4.34 34.14
C SER A 593 20.90 4.49 32.96
N SER A 594 21.39 3.38 32.39
CA SER A 594 22.27 3.36 31.21
C SER A 594 21.54 3.18 29.90
N LEU A 595 20.20 3.02 29.91
CA LEU A 595 19.43 2.76 28.71
C LEU A 595 19.48 3.96 27.75
N LYS A 596 20.01 3.73 26.53
CA LYS A 596 20.19 4.72 25.49
C LYS A 596 19.31 4.45 24.27
N TYR A 597 19.08 3.18 23.94
CA TYR A 597 18.42 2.78 22.71
C TYR A 597 17.26 1.82 22.95
N LEU A 598 16.13 2.13 22.34
CA LEU A 598 14.98 1.23 22.21
C LEU A 598 14.72 1.01 20.71
N LYS A 599 14.95 -0.22 20.27
CA LYS A 599 14.83 -0.61 18.86
C LYS A 599 13.70 -1.62 18.73
N VAL A 600 12.68 -1.29 17.95
CA VAL A 600 11.46 -2.10 17.85
C VAL A 600 11.18 -2.47 16.41
N TYR A 601 10.39 -3.52 16.25
CA TYR A 601 9.74 -3.86 14.99
C TYR A 601 8.26 -4.08 15.30
N THR A 602 7.44 -3.09 14.99
CA THR A 602 6.02 -3.16 15.32
C THR A 602 5.24 -3.96 14.29
N LYS A 603 4.55 -4.99 14.74
CA LYS A 603 3.46 -5.59 13.98
C LYS A 603 2.20 -4.76 14.20
N ARG A 604 1.23 -4.88 13.30
CA ARG A 604 -0.03 -4.15 13.40
C ARG A 604 -0.69 -4.44 14.76
N GLU A 605 -1.03 -3.38 15.52
CA GLU A 605 -1.72 -3.43 16.83
C GLU A 605 -0.90 -4.02 18.00
N GLU A 606 0.41 -4.12 17.90
CA GLU A 606 1.25 -4.62 19.00
C GLU A 606 1.69 -3.48 19.94
N VAL A 607 1.47 -3.68 21.26
CA VAL A 607 1.91 -2.71 22.28
C VAL A 607 3.40 -2.91 22.54
N ILE A 608 4.21 -1.87 22.26
CA ILE A 608 5.67 -1.93 22.42
C ILE A 608 6.15 -1.41 23.78
N LEU A 609 5.36 -0.57 24.45
CA LEU A 609 5.63 -0.10 25.80
C LEU A 609 4.38 -0.30 26.65
N ASN A 610 4.39 -1.31 27.49
CA ASN A 610 3.29 -1.69 28.35
C ASN A 610 3.64 -1.50 29.83
N LEU A 611 2.92 -0.62 30.53
CA LEU A 611 3.01 -0.41 31.97
C LEU A 611 1.64 -0.69 32.56
N LYS A 612 1.50 -1.82 33.27
CA LYS A 612 0.19 -2.26 33.73
C LYS A 612 0.21 -2.79 35.18
N ASN A 613 -0.79 -2.38 35.96
CA ASN A 613 -0.93 -2.81 37.38
C ASN A 613 0.31 -2.51 38.22
N ILE A 614 0.79 -1.27 38.21
CA ILE A 614 1.97 -0.82 38.97
C ILE A 614 1.55 0.26 40.00
N PRO A 615 0.99 -0.15 41.14
CA PRO A 615 0.32 0.78 42.07
C PRO A 615 1.28 1.77 42.79
N ASN A 616 2.58 1.55 42.75
CA ASN A 616 3.58 2.43 43.35
C ASN A 616 4.25 3.38 42.34
N MET A 617 3.98 3.25 41.04
CA MET A 617 4.60 4.07 40.01
C MET A 617 3.95 5.46 40.00
N THR A 618 4.69 6.47 40.41
CA THR A 618 4.26 7.88 40.38
C THR A 618 4.89 8.71 39.29
N ARG A 619 5.99 8.24 38.69
CA ARG A 619 6.73 8.93 37.62
C ARG A 619 7.20 7.91 36.60
N LEU A 620 7.34 8.36 35.33
CA LEU A 620 7.91 7.52 34.28
C LEU A 620 9.43 7.44 34.40
N GLU A 621 10.09 8.57 34.39
CA GLU A 621 11.55 8.69 34.45
C GLU A 621 12.29 7.71 33.53
N PHE A 622 11.83 7.60 32.30
CA PHE A 622 12.39 6.67 31.31
C PHE A 622 13.68 7.26 30.75
N PRO A 623 14.85 6.63 31.01
CA PRO A 623 16.15 7.26 30.74
C PRO A 623 16.39 7.62 29.27
N ILE A 624 15.84 6.84 28.31
CA ILE A 624 15.95 7.08 26.87
C ILE A 624 15.46 8.48 26.46
N MET A 625 14.50 9.05 27.18
CA MET A 625 13.92 10.36 26.88
C MET A 625 14.88 11.53 27.16
N LYS A 626 15.98 11.28 27.87
CA LYS A 626 17.01 12.31 28.14
C LYS A 626 17.95 12.56 26.96
N TYR A 627 17.93 11.68 25.97
CA TYR A 627 18.80 11.79 24.82
C TYR A 627 18.03 12.43 23.65
N ASN A 628 18.54 13.55 23.14
CA ASN A 628 18.02 14.20 21.94
C ASN A 628 18.64 13.54 20.71
N GLY A 629 17.89 12.72 19.99
CA GLY A 629 18.36 12.09 18.75
C GLY A 629 17.68 10.75 18.45
N ASP A 630 18.27 9.97 17.55
CA ASP A 630 17.74 8.70 17.02
C ASP A 630 17.86 7.51 18.00
N ASN A 631 17.42 7.73 19.23
CA ASN A 631 17.52 6.74 20.32
C ASN A 631 16.34 5.75 20.33
N PHE A 632 15.28 6.08 19.63
CA PHE A 632 14.16 5.22 19.36
C PHE A 632 14.14 4.91 17.86
N GLU A 633 14.13 3.64 17.49
CA GLU A 633 14.20 3.19 16.11
C GLU A 633 13.13 2.11 15.88
N ASN A 634 12.17 2.40 15.02
CA ASN A 634 11.21 1.41 14.57
C ASN A 634 11.59 0.95 13.15
N PHE A 635 11.94 -0.31 13.02
CA PHE A 635 12.34 -0.89 11.74
C PHE A 635 11.15 -1.16 10.79
N ASN A 636 9.92 -1.12 11.31
CA ASN A 636 8.73 -1.15 10.46
C ASN A 636 8.18 0.26 10.24
N LEU A 637 8.44 0.83 9.08
CA LEU A 637 8.02 2.19 8.72
C LEU A 637 6.48 2.37 8.69
N TYR A 638 5.73 1.29 8.53
CA TYR A 638 4.26 1.27 8.48
C TYR A 638 3.63 0.75 9.77
N GLY A 639 4.44 0.34 10.75
CA GLY A 639 3.98 -0.19 12.02
C GLY A 639 3.42 0.90 12.94
N LEU A 640 2.26 0.64 13.57
CA LEU A 640 1.69 1.50 14.60
C LEU A 640 2.48 1.34 15.90
N GLN A 641 2.85 2.45 16.52
CA GLN A 641 3.61 2.44 17.78
C GLN A 641 2.65 2.64 18.95
N ALA A 642 2.26 1.54 19.58
CA ALA A 642 1.33 1.56 20.69
C ALA A 642 2.03 1.56 22.06
N ALA A 643 1.51 2.37 22.98
CA ALA A 643 1.83 2.30 24.39
C ALA A 643 0.56 2.07 25.20
N ASN A 644 0.70 1.41 26.35
CA ASN A 644 -0.39 1.17 27.30
C ASN A 644 0.06 1.48 28.72
N PHE A 645 -0.55 2.48 29.36
CA PHE A 645 -0.32 2.88 30.75
C PHE A 645 -1.62 2.72 31.54
N GLU A 646 -1.78 1.57 32.19
CA GLU A 646 -3.04 1.16 32.79
C GLU A 646 -2.87 0.75 34.25
N ASN A 647 -3.78 1.19 35.13
CA ASN A 647 -3.78 0.87 36.57
C ASN A 647 -2.45 1.18 37.27
N LEU A 648 -1.94 2.38 37.07
CA LEU A 648 -0.79 2.94 37.77
C LEU A 648 -1.22 3.65 39.04
N HIS A 649 -0.28 4.23 39.80
CA HIS A 649 -0.60 5.05 40.95
C HIS A 649 -1.52 6.21 40.56
N PRO A 650 -2.52 6.60 41.36
CA PRO A 650 -3.42 7.72 41.04
C PRO A 650 -2.70 9.06 40.76
N ASP A 651 -1.53 9.26 41.39
CA ASP A 651 -0.70 10.46 41.19
C ASP A 651 0.35 10.28 40.08
N PHE A 652 0.30 9.17 39.33
CA PHE A 652 1.20 9.00 38.21
C PHE A 652 1.04 10.15 37.20
N CYS A 653 2.15 10.77 36.83
CA CYS A 653 2.12 11.89 35.90
C CYS A 653 3.28 11.82 34.88
N LEU A 654 3.04 12.38 33.70
CA LEU A 654 4.02 12.63 32.63
C LEU A 654 4.37 14.11 32.59
N THR A 655 5.64 14.43 32.36
CA THR A 655 6.10 15.81 32.12
C THR A 655 5.75 16.28 30.71
N PRO A 656 5.74 17.59 30.44
CA PRO A 656 5.60 18.11 29.07
C PRO A 656 6.61 17.52 28.07
N ASP A 657 7.86 17.31 28.50
CA ASP A 657 8.93 16.72 27.69
C ASP A 657 8.66 15.25 27.37
N GLU A 658 8.10 14.48 28.32
CA GLU A 658 7.69 13.10 28.08
C GLU A 658 6.53 13.03 27.08
N PHE A 659 5.53 13.92 27.17
CA PHE A 659 4.47 14.05 26.16
C PHE A 659 5.04 14.41 24.80
N TYR A 660 5.99 15.36 24.74
CA TYR A 660 6.65 15.77 23.53
C TYR A 660 7.48 14.63 22.91
N TRP A 661 8.16 13.83 23.72
CA TRP A 661 8.89 12.65 23.28
C TRP A 661 7.94 11.63 22.59
N PHE A 662 6.81 11.30 23.23
CA PHE A 662 5.81 10.41 22.61
C PHE A 662 5.22 10.98 21.34
N TYR A 663 4.99 12.29 21.30
CA TYR A 663 4.56 12.98 20.10
C TYR A 663 5.58 12.86 18.95
N ASN A 664 6.86 13.12 19.22
CA ASN A 664 7.93 13.09 18.20
C ASN A 664 8.21 11.69 17.66
N HIS A 665 8.01 10.66 18.47
CA HIS A 665 8.24 9.28 18.09
C HIS A 665 6.95 8.57 17.66
N ASP A 666 5.95 9.31 17.25
CA ASP A 666 4.70 8.83 16.65
C ASP A 666 3.91 7.82 17.49
N PHE A 667 4.01 7.87 18.81
CA PHE A 667 3.24 7.00 19.69
C PHE A 667 1.76 7.34 19.75
N HIS A 668 0.92 6.32 19.85
CA HIS A 668 -0.45 6.42 20.34
C HIS A 668 -0.62 5.60 21.60
N PHE A 669 -1.62 5.91 22.41
CA PHE A 669 -1.91 5.18 23.63
C PHE A 669 -3.23 4.42 23.50
N SER A 670 -3.22 3.12 23.82
CA SER A 670 -4.46 2.37 24.04
C SER A 670 -5.12 2.80 25.36
N ASN A 671 -4.33 2.95 26.41
CA ASN A 671 -4.72 3.58 27.68
C ASN A 671 -3.61 4.50 28.15
N LEU A 672 -3.97 5.66 28.70
CA LEU A 672 -3.04 6.64 29.28
C LEU A 672 -3.56 7.11 30.63
N HIS A 673 -3.43 6.26 31.66
CA HIS A 673 -3.81 6.59 33.04
C HIS A 673 -2.70 7.43 33.69
N ALA A 674 -2.59 8.68 33.27
CA ALA A 674 -1.60 9.65 33.71
C ALA A 674 -2.23 11.01 33.99
N ASN A 675 -1.60 11.80 34.82
CA ASN A 675 -1.83 13.23 35.00
C ASN A 675 -0.71 14.02 34.31
N LEU A 676 -0.84 15.33 34.23
CA LEU A 676 0.25 16.21 33.80
C LEU A 676 1.12 16.56 35.02
N CYS A 677 2.40 16.24 35.02
CA CYS A 677 3.36 16.80 35.95
C CYS A 677 3.63 18.25 35.51
N GLN A 678 3.30 19.20 36.36
CA GLN A 678 3.48 20.63 36.04
C GLN A 678 4.93 21.06 36.27
N ILE A 679 5.84 20.45 35.53
CA ILE A 679 7.29 20.76 35.55
C ILE A 679 7.62 21.30 34.18
N PHE A 680 7.86 22.60 34.10
CA PHE A 680 8.16 23.30 32.86
C PHE A 680 9.54 23.94 32.93
N ASP A 681 10.19 24.15 31.80
CA ASP A 681 11.43 24.91 31.76
C ASP A 681 11.20 26.41 32.03
N SER A 682 12.23 27.11 32.49
CA SER A 682 12.16 28.54 32.85
C SER A 682 11.73 29.43 31.68
N ASP A 683 11.99 28.99 30.46
CA ASP A 683 11.71 29.73 29.22
C ASP A 683 10.34 29.41 28.62
N ASP A 684 9.61 28.47 29.21
CA ASP A 684 8.28 28.06 28.74
C ASP A 684 7.21 29.08 29.16
N VAL A 685 6.42 29.52 28.20
CA VAL A 685 5.26 30.40 28.45
C VAL A 685 4.04 29.52 28.70
N VAL A 686 3.78 29.24 29.99
CA VAL A 686 2.67 28.41 30.47
C VAL A 686 1.53 29.30 30.95
N CYS A 687 0.34 29.03 30.47
CA CYS A 687 -0.87 29.75 30.87
C CYS A 687 -1.92 28.80 31.39
N TYR A 688 -2.62 29.23 32.45
CA TYR A 688 -3.80 28.54 32.97
C TYR A 688 -5.05 29.18 32.38
N PHE A 689 -5.88 28.39 31.75
CA PHE A 689 -7.08 28.92 31.13
C PHE A 689 -8.17 29.20 32.17
N VAL A 690 -8.65 30.42 32.20
CA VAL A 690 -9.81 30.86 33.01
C VAL A 690 -10.92 31.34 32.06
N SER A 691 -10.59 32.30 31.18
CA SER A 691 -11.47 32.83 30.13
C SER A 691 -10.61 33.40 29.00
N MET A 692 -11.20 33.59 27.83
CA MET A 692 -10.50 34.21 26.68
C MET A 692 -10.06 35.63 26.98
N SER A 693 -10.86 36.41 27.72
CA SER A 693 -10.53 37.79 28.11
C SER A 693 -9.32 37.86 29.02
N GLU A 694 -9.18 36.93 29.98
CA GLU A 694 -8.08 36.87 30.94
C GLU A 694 -6.82 36.19 30.38
N LEU A 695 -6.95 35.44 29.30
CA LEU A 695 -5.83 34.75 28.68
C LEU A 695 -4.79 35.76 28.18
N VAL A 696 -3.54 35.57 28.57
CA VAL A 696 -2.41 36.36 28.04
C VAL A 696 -2.03 35.90 26.64
N ALA A 697 -1.49 36.81 25.85
CA ALA A 697 -1.00 36.49 24.51
C ALA A 697 0.29 35.66 24.58
N ASN A 698 0.56 34.89 23.51
CA ASN A 698 1.79 34.11 23.29
C ASN A 698 1.98 32.90 24.21
N CYS A 699 0.93 32.36 24.81
CA CYS A 699 0.98 31.09 25.52
C CYS A 699 1.43 29.96 24.59
N ARG A 700 2.51 29.28 24.96
CA ARG A 700 2.96 28.06 24.28
C ARG A 700 2.26 26.80 24.79
N TYR A 701 2.05 26.78 26.09
CA TYR A 701 1.31 25.74 26.82
C TYR A 701 0.05 26.34 27.45
N ILE A 702 -1.09 25.71 27.23
CA ILE A 702 -2.32 26.05 27.97
C ILE A 702 -2.76 24.84 28.78
N ILE A 703 -2.95 25.06 30.07
CA ILE A 703 -3.51 24.07 31.02
C ILE A 703 -4.93 24.51 31.35
N GLY A 704 -5.89 23.63 31.08
CA GLY A 704 -7.31 23.87 31.30
C GLY A 704 -8.12 23.78 30.02
N ASP A 705 -9.43 23.86 30.15
CA ASP A 705 -10.35 23.67 29.03
C ASP A 705 -10.56 25.02 28.33
N ILE A 706 -10.10 25.12 27.09
CA ILE A 706 -10.35 26.33 26.28
C ILE A 706 -11.83 26.37 25.90
N ILE A 707 -12.49 27.45 26.28
CA ILE A 707 -13.88 27.73 25.93
C ILE A 707 -13.93 29.08 25.21
N ILE A 708 -14.36 29.08 23.96
CA ILE A 708 -14.53 30.28 23.12
C ILE A 708 -16.02 30.47 22.89
N ASN A 709 -16.55 31.56 23.41
CA ASN A 709 -17.99 31.90 23.33
C ASN A 709 -18.22 33.15 22.44
N SER A 710 -19.48 33.47 22.26
CA SER A 710 -19.86 34.74 21.66
C SER A 710 -19.28 35.94 22.43
N GLY A 711 -18.54 36.78 21.70
CA GLY A 711 -17.83 37.93 22.24
C GLY A 711 -16.34 37.74 22.48
N ASP A 712 -15.85 36.51 22.34
CA ASP A 712 -14.41 36.15 22.44
C ASP A 712 -13.67 36.21 21.10
N GLU A 713 -14.35 36.58 19.99
CA GLU A 713 -13.82 36.47 18.64
C GLU A 713 -12.56 37.34 18.43
N ASP A 714 -12.50 38.51 19.05
CA ASP A 714 -11.31 39.39 18.97
C ASP A 714 -10.10 38.83 19.76
N ASP A 715 -10.36 38.00 20.77
CA ASP A 715 -9.35 37.45 21.66
C ASP A 715 -8.71 36.15 21.11
N VAL A 716 -9.28 35.51 20.08
CA VAL A 716 -8.74 34.25 19.55
C VAL A 716 -7.30 34.36 18.99
N THR A 717 -6.89 35.57 18.63
CA THR A 717 -5.52 35.84 18.20
C THR A 717 -4.46 35.54 19.28
N LYS A 718 -4.86 35.54 20.57
CA LYS A 718 -4.02 35.14 21.72
C LYS A 718 -3.57 33.67 21.63
N LEU A 719 -4.33 32.81 20.92
CA LEU A 719 -4.04 31.39 20.71
C LEU A 719 -3.06 31.12 19.57
N SER A 720 -2.64 32.15 18.84
CA SER A 720 -1.78 32.01 17.65
C SER A 720 -0.37 31.44 17.94
N ARG A 721 0.07 31.40 19.18
CA ARG A 721 1.35 30.78 19.62
C ARG A 721 1.14 29.49 20.43
N LEU A 722 -0.08 28.99 20.53
CA LEU A 722 -0.37 27.76 21.26
C LEU A 722 0.19 26.55 20.50
N TRP A 723 1.03 25.77 21.20
CA TRP A 723 1.60 24.52 20.69
C TRP A 723 0.99 23.30 21.36
N TYR A 724 0.68 23.40 22.64
CA TYR A 724 0.25 22.26 23.47
C TYR A 724 -0.94 22.64 24.35
N LEU A 725 -2.05 21.91 24.15
CA LEU A 725 -3.25 22.06 24.98
C LEU A 725 -3.39 20.84 25.90
N TYR A 726 -3.34 21.09 27.22
CA TYR A 726 -3.67 20.11 28.24
C TYR A 726 -5.07 20.38 28.78
N GLY A 727 -6.06 19.85 28.13
CA GLY A 727 -7.48 20.03 28.38
C GLY A 727 -8.30 19.82 27.12
N THR A 728 -9.52 20.33 27.11
CA THR A 728 -10.46 20.22 25.99
C THR A 728 -10.59 21.52 25.22
N LEU A 729 -11.16 21.46 24.02
CA LEU A 729 -11.47 22.61 23.18
C LEU A 729 -12.98 22.71 22.95
N THR A 730 -13.62 23.79 23.40
CA THR A 730 -15.03 24.11 23.13
C THR A 730 -15.14 25.43 22.40
N ILE A 731 -15.83 25.45 21.26
CA ILE A 731 -16.12 26.65 20.47
C ILE A 731 -17.63 26.72 20.28
N GLN A 732 -18.29 27.71 20.88
CA GLN A 732 -19.75 27.73 20.87
C GLN A 732 -20.35 29.12 20.73
N ASN A 733 -21.44 29.21 19.97
CA ASN A 733 -22.22 30.42 19.77
C ASN A 733 -21.40 31.60 19.19
N THR A 734 -20.33 31.35 18.47
CA THR A 734 -19.44 32.38 17.95
C THR A 734 -19.83 32.86 16.54
N LYS A 735 -19.23 33.97 16.12
CA LYS A 735 -19.31 34.51 14.75
C LYS A 735 -18.04 34.18 13.95
N LEU A 736 -17.19 33.29 14.43
CA LEU A 736 -15.98 32.87 13.75
C LEU A 736 -16.29 32.25 12.40
N GLU A 737 -15.50 32.56 11.39
CA GLU A 737 -15.64 32.03 10.02
C GLU A 737 -14.71 30.82 9.80
N ASP A 738 -13.58 30.76 10.52
CA ASP A 738 -12.59 29.67 10.45
C ASP A 738 -11.88 29.45 11.79
N LEU A 739 -11.00 28.43 11.83
CA LEU A 739 -10.14 28.08 12.97
C LEU A 739 -8.65 28.32 12.69
N SER A 740 -8.30 29.23 11.78
CA SER A 740 -6.92 29.52 11.36
C SER A 740 -6.03 30.11 12.46
N PHE A 741 -6.61 30.51 13.58
CA PHE A 741 -5.87 31.01 14.75
C PHE A 741 -5.16 29.91 15.56
N PHE A 742 -5.23 28.63 15.13
CA PHE A 742 -4.43 27.53 15.65
C PHE A 742 -3.31 27.08 14.68
N PRO A 743 -2.38 27.92 14.24
CA PRO A 743 -1.40 27.54 13.23
C PRO A 743 -0.34 26.55 13.74
N TYR A 744 -0.12 26.46 15.05
CA TYR A 744 0.97 25.69 15.68
C TYR A 744 0.51 24.63 16.67
N LEU A 745 -0.78 24.42 16.88
CA LEU A 745 -1.29 23.46 17.84
C LEU A 745 -0.92 22.02 17.41
N MET A 746 0.06 21.42 18.07
CA MET A 746 0.63 20.11 17.72
C MET A 746 -0.15 18.93 18.30
N PHE A 747 -0.58 19.06 19.56
CA PHE A 747 -1.43 18.04 20.17
C PHE A 747 -2.43 18.63 21.21
N ILE A 748 -3.48 17.84 21.45
CA ILE A 748 -4.45 18.04 22.50
C ILE A 748 -4.36 16.85 23.45
N ALA A 749 -4.19 17.08 24.76
CA ALA A 749 -4.11 16.06 25.77
C ALA A 749 -5.27 16.23 26.78
N ASP A 750 -6.36 15.47 26.61
CA ASP A 750 -7.42 15.37 27.61
C ASP A 750 -7.25 14.09 28.43
N LEU A 751 -6.71 14.24 29.63
CA LEU A 751 -6.44 13.16 30.57
C LEU A 751 -7.65 12.83 31.47
N ASN A 752 -8.80 13.44 31.21
CA ASN A 752 -10.07 13.21 31.93
C ASN A 752 -11.07 12.47 31.03
N SER A 753 -11.43 11.25 31.39
CA SER A 753 -12.27 10.35 30.59
C SER A 753 -13.75 10.72 30.46
N THR A 754 -14.21 11.79 31.10
CA THR A 754 -15.65 12.08 31.22
C THR A 754 -16.17 13.15 30.27
N ARG A 755 -15.31 13.72 29.42
CA ARG A 755 -15.65 14.88 28.58
C ARG A 755 -15.28 14.66 27.12
N PRO A 756 -16.04 15.29 26.19
CA PRO A 756 -15.59 15.35 24.80
C PRO A 756 -14.28 16.14 24.69
N VAL A 757 -13.35 15.65 23.87
CA VAL A 757 -12.06 16.33 23.60
C VAL A 757 -12.27 17.65 22.87
N VAL A 758 -13.21 17.65 21.89
CA VAL A 758 -13.55 18.82 21.10
C VAL A 758 -15.07 18.99 21.03
N GLN A 759 -15.54 20.21 21.19
CA GLN A 759 -16.93 20.58 21.01
C GLN A 759 -17.03 21.83 20.12
N ILE A 760 -17.77 21.75 19.02
CA ILE A 760 -18.05 22.88 18.13
C ILE A 760 -19.55 22.98 17.96
N LEU A 761 -20.15 23.99 18.63
CA LEU A 761 -21.58 24.04 18.85
C LEU A 761 -22.16 25.39 18.43
N ASN A 762 -23.18 25.38 17.57
CA ASN A 762 -23.99 26.57 17.21
C ASN A 762 -23.18 27.76 16.66
N ASN A 763 -22.16 27.47 15.79
CA ASN A 763 -21.35 28.50 15.12
C ASN A 763 -21.81 28.66 13.67
N ARG A 764 -22.82 29.47 13.47
CA ARG A 764 -23.54 29.58 12.16
C ARG A 764 -22.75 30.27 11.04
N ASN A 765 -21.62 30.90 11.34
CA ASN A 765 -20.74 31.53 10.36
C ASN A 765 -19.50 30.68 10.06
N LEU A 766 -19.28 29.60 10.80
CA LEU A 766 -18.09 28.78 10.71
C LEU A 766 -18.11 27.88 9.47
N THR A 767 -17.50 28.34 8.39
CA THR A 767 -17.46 27.65 7.09
C THR A 767 -16.23 26.78 6.89
N THR A 768 -15.20 26.95 7.74
CA THR A 768 -13.95 26.18 7.69
C THR A 768 -13.49 25.76 9.08
N VAL A 769 -13.38 24.46 9.32
CA VAL A 769 -13.05 23.90 10.65
C VAL A 769 -11.70 23.19 10.70
N LYS A 770 -10.82 23.40 9.73
CA LYS A 770 -9.57 22.68 9.61
C LYS A 770 -8.52 23.19 10.61
N ILE A 771 -8.04 22.30 11.52
CA ILE A 771 -6.89 22.51 12.41
C ILE A 771 -5.77 21.53 11.99
N SER A 772 -5.15 21.78 10.85
CA SER A 772 -4.19 20.85 10.22
C SER A 772 -2.88 20.66 10.99
N SER A 773 -2.58 21.54 11.93
CA SER A 773 -1.38 21.47 12.77
C SER A 773 -1.42 20.34 13.82
N VAL A 774 -2.62 19.90 14.24
CA VAL A 774 -2.76 18.81 15.20
C VAL A 774 -2.37 17.48 14.57
N LYS A 775 -1.38 16.82 15.16
CA LYS A 775 -0.89 15.50 14.71
C LYS A 775 -1.23 14.37 15.69
N THR A 776 -1.54 14.67 16.93
CA THR A 776 -1.80 13.67 17.98
C THR A 776 -2.86 14.15 18.96
N ILE A 777 -3.70 13.22 19.39
CA ILE A 777 -4.61 13.41 20.52
C ILE A 777 -4.26 12.39 21.60
N PHE A 778 -3.98 12.85 22.79
CA PHE A 778 -3.75 12.03 23.97
C PHE A 778 -5.01 12.03 24.82
N THR A 779 -5.54 10.86 25.11
CA THR A 779 -6.71 10.68 25.96
C THR A 779 -6.48 9.54 26.95
N ARG A 780 -7.18 9.56 28.07
CA ARG A 780 -7.07 8.53 29.09
C ARG A 780 -7.37 7.12 28.53
N GLU A 781 -8.36 7.02 27.68
CA GLU A 781 -8.74 5.80 26.96
C GLU A 781 -8.89 6.15 25.47
N PHE A 782 -8.41 5.29 24.60
CA PHE A 782 -8.47 5.52 23.14
C PHE A 782 -9.91 5.66 22.65
N ASP A 783 -10.81 4.82 23.12
CA ASP A 783 -12.21 4.80 22.68
C ASP A 783 -13.01 6.03 23.12
N ASN A 784 -12.53 6.80 24.08
CA ASN A 784 -13.17 8.01 24.62
C ASN A 784 -12.82 9.30 23.86
N ARG A 785 -12.19 9.22 22.71
CA ARG A 785 -11.87 10.36 21.85
C ARG A 785 -13.10 10.87 21.12
N VAL A 786 -13.94 11.65 21.80
CA VAL A 786 -15.20 12.15 21.27
C VAL A 786 -15.07 13.61 20.84
N ALA A 787 -15.61 13.92 19.67
CA ALA A 787 -15.89 15.28 19.22
C ALA A 787 -17.40 15.45 19.01
N ILE A 788 -18.00 16.51 19.58
CA ILE A 788 -19.41 16.88 19.38
C ILE A 788 -19.49 18.07 18.44
N ILE A 789 -20.10 17.87 17.27
CA ILE A 789 -20.25 18.91 16.26
C ILE A 789 -21.74 19.07 15.94
N GLN A 790 -22.30 20.22 16.29
CA GLN A 790 -23.76 20.39 16.22
C GLN A 790 -24.18 21.84 15.98
N ASP A 791 -25.22 22.01 15.13
CA ASP A 791 -25.90 23.27 14.86
C ASP A 791 -24.98 24.38 14.31
N ASN A 792 -23.92 24.00 13.55
CA ASN A 792 -23.00 24.91 12.90
C ASN A 792 -23.42 25.28 11.47
N HIS A 793 -22.56 25.95 10.71
CA HIS A 793 -22.82 26.26 9.31
C HIS A 793 -22.91 24.97 8.47
N PRO A 794 -23.90 24.83 7.58
CA PRO A 794 -24.06 23.59 6.79
C PRO A 794 -22.88 23.31 5.85
N ASP A 795 -22.13 24.33 5.44
CA ASP A 795 -20.99 24.19 4.54
C ASP A 795 -19.65 23.93 5.24
N MET A 796 -19.64 23.79 6.57
CA MET A 796 -18.38 23.66 7.33
C MET A 796 -17.52 22.45 6.94
N TRP A 797 -18.12 21.41 6.35
CA TRP A 797 -17.43 20.22 5.90
C TRP A 797 -17.16 20.17 4.40
N ASN A 798 -17.43 21.23 3.66
CA ASN A 798 -17.19 21.27 2.22
C ASN A 798 -15.71 20.99 1.89
N ALA A 799 -14.78 21.49 2.72
CA ALA A 799 -13.33 21.24 2.57
C ALA A 799 -12.92 19.77 2.81
N THR A 800 -13.79 18.95 3.40
CA THR A 800 -13.54 17.53 3.70
C THR A 800 -14.53 16.60 2.97
N ASN A 801 -15.14 17.08 1.87
CA ASN A 801 -16.15 16.34 1.08
C ASN A 801 -17.31 15.80 1.93
N GLY A 802 -17.78 16.61 2.88
CA GLY A 802 -18.88 16.24 3.78
C GLY A 802 -18.47 15.27 4.91
N THR A 803 -17.20 14.89 5.00
CA THR A 803 -16.72 14.03 6.07
C THR A 803 -16.34 14.86 7.30
N CYS A 804 -16.88 14.53 8.47
CA CYS A 804 -16.47 15.13 9.73
C CYS A 804 -15.00 14.81 10.04
N ASN A 805 -14.11 15.76 9.76
CA ASN A 805 -12.68 15.64 10.01
C ASN A 805 -12.05 17.01 10.29
N LEU A 806 -11.79 17.31 11.55
CA LEU A 806 -11.19 18.58 11.99
C LEU A 806 -9.73 18.77 11.54
N PHE A 807 -9.04 17.71 11.19
CA PHE A 807 -7.60 17.74 10.96
C PHE A 807 -7.20 17.60 9.49
N GLY A 808 -8.18 17.50 8.59
CA GLY A 808 -7.98 17.38 7.14
C GLY A 808 -7.56 15.98 6.68
N ILE A 809 -7.37 15.80 5.38
CA ILE A 809 -7.00 14.54 4.73
C ILE A 809 -5.65 14.07 5.26
N ILE A 810 -5.51 12.78 5.50
CA ILE A 810 -4.39 12.18 6.19
C ILE A 810 -3.60 11.31 5.20
N PRO A 811 -2.29 11.54 5.04
CA PRO A 811 -1.49 10.82 4.06
C PRO A 811 -1.07 9.41 4.49
N ASN A 812 -1.17 9.04 5.77
CA ASN A 812 -0.81 7.69 6.23
C ASN A 812 -1.67 7.19 7.40
N GLU A 813 -1.75 5.86 7.55
CA GLU A 813 -2.56 5.18 8.58
C GLU A 813 -2.14 5.56 10.00
N ASN A 814 -0.85 5.74 10.28
CA ASN A 814 -0.35 6.12 11.62
C ASN A 814 -0.89 7.47 12.08
N MET A 815 -0.82 8.49 11.23
CA MET A 815 -1.38 9.79 11.55
C MET A 815 -2.90 9.73 11.71
N MET A 816 -3.58 8.91 10.91
CA MET A 816 -5.02 8.70 11.03
C MET A 816 -5.38 8.15 12.40
N TYR A 817 -4.66 7.16 12.88
CA TYR A 817 -4.90 6.51 14.17
C TYR A 817 -4.62 7.44 15.35
N ARG A 818 -3.51 8.19 15.32
CA ARG A 818 -3.07 9.10 16.41
C ARG A 818 -4.01 10.27 16.66
N ARG A 819 -4.70 10.77 15.64
CA ARG A 819 -5.59 11.92 15.71
C ARG A 819 -7.06 11.64 15.43
N SER A 820 -7.45 10.35 15.34
CA SER A 820 -8.84 9.96 15.16
C SER A 820 -9.72 10.46 16.30
N LEU A 821 -10.90 10.94 15.96
CA LEU A 821 -11.96 11.32 16.89
C LEU A 821 -13.24 10.57 16.52
N ASN A 822 -14.01 10.19 17.51
CA ASN A 822 -15.38 9.72 17.34
C ASN A 822 -16.29 10.94 17.19
N TYR A 823 -16.63 11.31 15.96
CA TYR A 823 -17.49 12.45 15.68
C TYR A 823 -18.95 12.11 15.97
N THR A 824 -19.62 12.98 16.74
CA THR A 824 -21.04 12.90 17.08
C THR A 824 -21.69 14.27 16.94
N GLY A 825 -23.03 14.33 16.95
CA GLY A 825 -23.80 15.55 16.77
C GLY A 825 -24.47 15.63 15.40
N GLY A 826 -25.43 16.57 15.26
CA GLY A 826 -26.32 16.64 14.08
C GLY A 826 -25.61 16.98 12.77
N ASP A 827 -24.42 17.61 12.82
CA ASP A 827 -23.68 18.04 11.63
C ASP A 827 -22.80 16.93 11.05
N CYS A 828 -22.70 15.77 11.72
CA CYS A 828 -21.79 14.68 11.34
C CYS A 828 -22.47 13.42 10.79
N GLY A 829 -23.77 13.42 10.53
CA GLY A 829 -24.48 12.25 10.04
C GLY A 829 -24.46 11.03 11.00
N GLU A 830 -25.23 9.98 10.69
CA GLU A 830 -25.23 8.75 11.48
C GLU A 830 -23.92 7.97 11.28
N ARG A 831 -23.39 7.48 12.38
CA ARG A 831 -22.13 6.75 12.54
C ARG A 831 -22.00 5.60 11.55
N VAL A 832 -20.95 5.58 10.76
CA VAL A 832 -20.32 4.33 10.32
C VAL A 832 -19.38 3.89 11.44
N GLU A 833 -19.81 2.95 12.30
CA GLU A 833 -18.91 2.32 13.26
C GLU A 833 -17.81 1.56 12.51
N ILE A 834 -16.63 2.12 12.46
CA ILE A 834 -15.43 1.36 12.07
C ILE A 834 -15.03 0.56 13.31
N LYS A 835 -15.57 -0.65 13.45
CA LYS A 835 -15.08 -1.62 14.43
C LYS A 835 -13.74 -2.15 13.95
N PHE A 836 -12.67 -1.59 14.47
CA PHE A 836 -11.32 -2.14 14.37
C PHE A 836 -11.24 -3.31 15.38
N GLY A 837 -11.14 -4.51 14.90
CA GLY A 837 -10.89 -5.69 15.70
C GLY A 837 -11.79 -6.89 15.40
N GLN A 838 -11.73 -7.40 14.20
CA GLN A 838 -11.88 -8.83 13.93
C GLN A 838 -11.30 -9.17 12.54
N ARG A 839 -10.42 -10.16 12.50
CA ARG A 839 -9.95 -10.81 11.29
C ARG A 839 -11.16 -11.25 10.45
N GLY A 840 -11.27 -10.76 9.26
CA GLY A 840 -12.28 -11.24 8.33
C GLY A 840 -12.29 -10.32 7.12
N GLY A 841 -11.92 -10.88 5.98
CA GLY A 841 -11.91 -10.20 4.71
C GLY A 841 -13.14 -9.30 4.56
N PHE A 842 -12.96 -8.16 3.98
CA PHE A 842 -14.02 -7.27 3.58
C PHE A 842 -15.02 -8.07 2.74
N SER A 843 -16.05 -8.56 3.39
CA SER A 843 -17.21 -9.14 2.70
C SER A 843 -17.98 -7.96 2.12
N LEU A 844 -18.10 -7.92 0.82
CA LEU A 844 -18.99 -7.03 0.05
C LEU A 844 -20.45 -7.04 0.55
N PHE A 845 -20.76 -7.84 1.56
CA PHE A 845 -22.10 -8.01 2.13
C PHE A 845 -22.53 -6.86 3.06
N VAL A 846 -21.61 -6.09 3.64
CA VAL A 846 -21.96 -5.00 4.57
C VAL A 846 -22.36 -3.73 3.82
N LEU A 847 -21.85 -3.53 2.60
CA LEU A 847 -22.31 -2.42 1.75
C LEU A 847 -23.69 -2.64 1.12
N MET A 848 -24.20 -3.86 1.08
CA MET A 848 -25.54 -4.15 0.54
C MET A 848 -26.70 -3.94 1.52
N VAL A 849 -26.47 -3.90 2.83
CA VAL A 849 -27.54 -3.74 3.84
C VAL A 849 -27.82 -2.26 4.11
N LEU A 850 -26.90 -1.34 3.81
CA LEU A 850 -27.09 0.10 3.97
C LEU A 850 -27.75 0.80 2.78
N MET A 851 -28.03 0.09 1.68
CA MET A 851 -28.79 0.64 0.52
C MET A 851 -30.24 0.16 0.43
N ILE A 852 -30.80 -0.51 1.45
CA ILE A 852 -32.19 -1.01 1.46
C ILE A 852 -33.02 -0.41 2.62
N ILE A 853 -32.59 0.66 3.22
CA ILE A 853 -33.48 1.43 4.11
C ILE A 853 -33.61 2.84 3.59
#